data_54474fcefb2c4048a884180cc180aa88
#
_entry.id   54474fcefb2c4048a884180cc180aa88
#
_cell.length_a   1.000
_cell.length_b   1.000
_cell.length_c   1.000
_cell.angle_alpha   90.00
_cell.angle_beta   90.00
_cell.angle_gamma   90.00
#
_symmetry.space_group_name_H-M   'P 1'
#
loop_
_entity.id
_entity.type
_entity.pdbx_description
1 polymer ?
#
loop_
_entity_poly.entity_id
_entity_poly.type
_entity_poly.pdbx_seq_one_letter_code
_entity_poly.pdbx_strand_id
1 'polypeptide(L)'
;MEREEGKRRKKGKMIGGGIITLLLIGYIFCLPRQLFHVPYSTVVTDRNNELLGARIAPDGQWRFPPRTTTPAKIQACFIEFEDNHFFHHWGVNPVSIGRAAYQNLKAGRVISGGSTITMQTIRLARNNPRTFSEKFIEMIWATRLEFRYSKDKILSLYVSHAPFGGNVVGLDAAAWRYFGHSADDLSWAEAAMLAVLPNSPAMIHLSKSRQALLDKRNRLLTRLHTKGVLDDSSYELALSEPLPQEPKPLPQIAPHLTDYFYQTRNGNYSVSTIDRGIQLQIEELIERWNGEFSRSDIRNIAILVIDVQKNQPIAYCGNVHFNKTNSGNQVDIIRSPRSTGSILKPFLYYAMLQEGSILPHTLLPDIPININGFAPQNFSQQFEGAVPASEALARSLNIPTVTMLQRYGVPKFYNFLKQTGISTLTRPASHYGLSLILGGAEGTLWDITCAYTDMARCLKGLDKTNCSLLLSDSAHNALSVVPTSSFSPCAVWQTFDAIKEVNRPEEIDWRTIPSMQTIAWKTGTSYGFRDAWAVGVTPRYAVGVWVGNATGEGKPGLVGARTAGPVMFDVFNLLPSSPWFVRPSEGFVDAEVCHLSGHLKGRFCEETDTILILPAGLKTEACPYHHRINLSADGTQRIYESCINTEAAIQKNWFTLPPVWEWYYKQRHPEYKTLPPFKPRCGEDILRPMQFVYPTMNARIFLPKQMDGSKSQLTFELVHSVPQATVYWHLDNNYLAETQDFHKISLLPSSGKHTMTAVDNEGNTVSVTFFVE
;
A
#
# COMPACT_ATOMS: atom_id res chain seq x y z
N MET A 1 89.23 -5.22 -24.52
CA MET A 1 88.58 -4.29 -23.52
C MET A 1 87.37 -3.62 -24.10
N GLU A 2 87.33 -3.04 -25.26
CA GLU A 2 86.18 -2.33 -25.85
C GLU A 2 84.95 -3.19 -26.11
N ARG A 3 85.07 -4.47 -26.40
CA ARG A 3 83.88 -5.39 -26.58
C ARG A 3 83.16 -5.75 -25.28
N GLU A 4 83.85 -5.75 -24.16
CA GLU A 4 83.19 -6.00 -22.85
C GLU A 4 82.52 -4.75 -22.29
N GLU A 5 83.08 -3.57 -22.51
CA GLU A 5 82.41 -2.30 -22.14
C GLU A 5 81.12 -2.06 -22.94
N GLY A 6 81.11 -2.40 -24.24
CA GLY A 6 79.88 -2.32 -25.05
C GLY A 6 78.78 -3.27 -24.61
N LYS A 7 79.11 -4.49 -24.12
CA LYS A 7 78.14 -5.45 -23.54
C LYS A 7 77.64 -4.99 -22.19
N ARG A 8 78.48 -4.40 -21.33
CA ARG A 8 78.01 -3.81 -20.02
C ARG A 8 77.12 -2.62 -20.23
N ARG A 9 77.43 -1.71 -21.19
CA ARG A 9 76.55 -0.57 -21.55
C ARG A 9 75.14 -1.05 -22.11
N LYS A 10 75.11 -2.07 -22.96
CA LYS A 10 73.86 -2.66 -23.48
C LYS A 10 73.08 -3.35 -22.38
N LYS A 11 73.69 -4.13 -21.47
CA LYS A 11 73.06 -4.72 -20.31
C LYS A 11 72.52 -3.65 -19.35
N GLY A 12 73.28 -2.59 -19.07
CA GLY A 12 72.83 -1.46 -18.25
C GLY A 12 71.60 -0.73 -18.86
N LYS A 13 71.58 -0.53 -20.19
CA LYS A 13 70.45 0.05 -20.91
C LYS A 13 69.19 -0.86 -20.90
N MET A 14 69.37 -2.18 -21.03
CA MET A 14 68.28 -3.15 -20.94
C MET A 14 67.74 -3.25 -19.52
N ILE A 15 68.52 -3.26 -18.47
CA ILE A 15 68.16 -3.26 -17.09
C ILE A 15 67.41 -1.93 -16.73
N GLY A 16 67.96 -0.80 -17.17
CA GLY A 16 67.34 0.51 -17.02
C GLY A 16 66.01 0.63 -17.74
N GLY A 17 65.90 0.10 -18.96
CA GLY A 17 64.64 0.01 -19.70
C GLY A 17 63.57 -0.85 -18.98
N GLY A 18 63.98 -2.01 -18.45
CA GLY A 18 63.09 -2.89 -17.67
C GLY A 18 62.55 -2.25 -16.37
N ILE A 19 63.47 -1.53 -15.67
CA ILE A 19 63.04 -0.79 -14.45
C ILE A 19 62.06 0.34 -14.80
N ILE A 20 62.31 1.11 -15.86
CA ILE A 20 61.42 2.18 -16.32
C ILE A 20 60.05 1.59 -16.71
N THR A 21 60.04 0.47 -17.42
CA THR A 21 58.77 -0.22 -17.81
C THR A 21 58.02 -0.71 -16.59
N LEU A 22 58.70 -1.30 -15.61
CA LEU A 22 58.06 -1.72 -14.34
C LEU A 22 57.51 -0.52 -13.54
N LEU A 23 58.22 0.59 -13.48
CA LEU A 23 57.76 1.84 -12.86
C LEU A 23 56.56 2.43 -13.59
N LEU A 24 56.54 2.39 -14.92
CA LEU A 24 55.40 2.83 -15.73
C LEU A 24 54.16 1.94 -15.50
N ILE A 25 54.35 0.64 -15.48
CA ILE A 25 53.29 -0.31 -15.16
C ILE A 25 52.75 -0.04 -13.73
N GLY A 26 53.67 0.09 -12.75
CA GLY A 26 53.30 0.45 -11.38
C GLY A 26 52.55 1.77 -11.29
N TYR A 27 52.92 2.79 -12.05
CA TYR A 27 52.25 4.08 -12.13
C TYR A 27 50.87 3.97 -12.78
N ILE A 28 50.69 3.19 -13.84
CA ILE A 28 49.41 2.99 -14.52
C ILE A 28 48.40 2.30 -13.59
N PHE A 29 48.84 1.35 -12.79
CA PHE A 29 48.01 0.56 -11.90
C PHE A 29 48.01 1.00 -10.43
N CYS A 30 48.66 2.12 -10.07
CA CYS A 30 48.74 2.58 -8.68
C CYS A 30 47.41 2.99 -8.09
N LEU A 31 46.44 3.44 -8.92
CA LEU A 31 45.09 3.84 -8.42
C LEU A 31 44.14 2.65 -8.42
N PRO A 32 43.38 2.44 -7.33
CA PRO A 32 42.35 1.44 -7.26
C PRO A 32 41.21 1.74 -8.26
N ARG A 33 40.42 0.71 -8.64
CA ARG A 33 39.25 0.88 -9.54
C ARG A 33 38.25 1.87 -8.97
N GLN A 34 37.92 1.75 -7.70
CA GLN A 34 37.13 2.68 -6.94
C GLN A 34 38.03 3.44 -5.98
N LEU A 35 38.02 4.78 -6.04
CA LEU A 35 38.96 5.60 -5.28
C LEU A 35 38.58 5.64 -3.78
N PHE A 36 37.30 5.69 -3.46
CA PHE A 36 36.76 5.74 -2.10
C PHE A 36 36.04 4.45 -1.77
N HIS A 37 36.46 3.75 -0.72
CA HIS A 37 35.81 2.56 -0.15
C HIS A 37 35.25 2.89 1.22
N VAL A 38 34.26 3.75 1.25
CA VAL A 38 33.61 4.24 2.47
C VAL A 38 32.11 4.00 2.41
N PRO A 39 31.45 3.73 3.54
CA PRO A 39 29.99 3.62 3.56
C PRO A 39 29.36 4.99 3.37
N TYR A 40 28.19 4.99 2.74
CA TYR A 40 27.38 6.19 2.52
C TYR A 40 26.09 6.13 3.32
N SER A 41 25.54 7.31 3.62
CA SER A 41 24.18 7.48 4.14
C SER A 41 23.17 7.07 3.09
N THR A 42 22.07 6.44 3.53
CA THR A 42 20.92 6.23 2.64
C THR A 42 20.14 7.54 2.57
N VAL A 43 19.95 8.05 1.37
CA VAL A 43 19.28 9.33 1.11
C VAL A 43 18.05 9.09 0.25
N VAL A 44 16.91 9.64 0.68
CA VAL A 44 15.64 9.56 -0.05
C VAL A 44 15.15 10.99 -0.33
N THR A 45 14.91 11.26 -1.60
CA THR A 45 14.37 12.54 -2.05
C THR A 45 12.99 12.35 -2.69
N ASP A 46 12.26 13.43 -2.81
CA ASP A 46 11.04 13.50 -3.60
C ASP A 46 11.35 13.45 -5.11
N ARG A 47 10.31 13.56 -5.94
CA ARG A 47 10.43 13.57 -7.41
C ARG A 47 11.22 14.76 -7.97
N ASN A 48 11.38 15.81 -7.19
CA ASN A 48 12.09 17.05 -7.55
C ASN A 48 13.49 17.14 -6.92
N ASN A 49 14.01 16.03 -6.35
CA ASN A 49 15.28 15.95 -5.60
C ASN A 49 15.31 16.68 -4.25
N GLU A 50 14.16 17.10 -3.70
CA GLU A 50 14.07 17.65 -2.36
C GLU A 50 14.15 16.54 -1.31
N LEU A 51 14.95 16.75 -0.25
CA LEU A 51 15.20 15.74 0.77
C LEU A 51 13.93 15.41 1.55
N LEU A 52 13.51 14.14 1.53
CA LEU A 52 12.45 13.59 2.39
C LEU A 52 13.01 13.02 3.69
N GLY A 53 14.20 12.44 3.64
CA GLY A 53 14.87 11.88 4.79
C GLY A 53 16.19 11.20 4.44
N ALA A 54 17.00 10.96 5.48
CA ALA A 54 18.22 10.20 5.35
C ALA A 54 18.48 9.34 6.59
N ARG A 55 19.26 8.25 6.41
CA ARG A 55 19.82 7.44 7.50
C ARG A 55 21.34 7.52 7.47
N ILE A 56 21.90 7.72 8.65
CA ILE A 56 23.35 7.84 8.83
C ILE A 56 24.10 6.60 8.34
N ALA A 57 25.29 6.78 7.79
CA ALA A 57 26.14 5.67 7.38
C ALA A 57 26.55 4.78 8.56
N PRO A 58 26.86 3.49 8.35
CA PRO A 58 27.22 2.55 9.44
C PRO A 58 28.42 2.97 10.29
N ASP A 59 29.33 3.81 9.74
CA ASP A 59 30.47 4.38 10.44
C ASP A 59 30.14 5.64 11.28
N GLY A 60 28.85 5.98 11.41
CA GLY A 60 28.38 7.13 12.18
C GLY A 60 28.62 8.49 11.51
N GLN A 61 28.94 8.52 10.21
CA GLN A 61 29.12 9.74 9.44
C GLN A 61 27.88 10.07 8.60
N TRP A 62 27.49 11.34 8.57
CA TRP A 62 26.57 11.87 7.59
C TRP A 62 27.36 12.09 6.30
N ARG A 63 27.35 11.10 5.41
CA ARG A 63 28.06 11.11 4.14
C ARG A 63 27.13 10.70 3.02
N PHE A 64 26.60 11.67 2.31
CA PHE A 64 25.70 11.40 1.19
C PHE A 64 26.49 10.79 0.01
N PRO A 65 25.85 9.95 -0.83
CA PRO A 65 26.48 9.45 -2.04
C PRO A 65 27.05 10.56 -2.91
N PRO A 66 28.20 10.33 -3.58
CA PRO A 66 28.95 11.39 -4.25
C PRO A 66 28.18 11.98 -5.44
N ARG A 67 28.24 13.30 -5.56
CA ARG A 67 27.69 14.07 -6.68
C ARG A 67 28.41 13.75 -7.99
N THR A 68 27.72 14.02 -9.12
CA THR A 68 28.33 13.97 -10.45
C THR A 68 28.93 15.33 -10.87
N THR A 69 28.31 16.43 -10.41
CA THR A 69 28.68 17.83 -10.74
C THR A 69 28.81 18.66 -9.48
N THR A 70 29.54 19.77 -9.54
CA THR A 70 29.72 20.72 -8.44
C THR A 70 29.02 22.03 -8.80
N PRO A 71 28.17 22.62 -7.92
CA PRO A 71 27.54 23.91 -8.19
C PRO A 71 28.55 25.03 -8.43
N ALA A 72 28.24 25.97 -9.32
CA ALA A 72 29.19 27.00 -9.75
C ALA A 72 29.73 27.88 -8.60
N LYS A 73 28.88 28.28 -7.65
CA LYS A 73 29.28 29.06 -6.48
C LYS A 73 30.28 28.28 -5.60
N ILE A 74 30.02 27.01 -5.38
CA ILE A 74 30.90 26.09 -4.63
C ILE A 74 32.21 25.94 -5.35
N GLN A 75 32.20 25.69 -6.66
CA GLN A 75 33.40 25.59 -7.49
C GLN A 75 34.27 26.84 -7.35
N ALA A 76 33.69 28.03 -7.52
CA ALA A 76 34.38 29.28 -7.39
C ALA A 76 35.03 29.45 -6.00
N CYS A 77 34.25 29.21 -4.93
CA CYS A 77 34.73 29.34 -3.55
C CYS A 77 35.87 28.38 -3.21
N PHE A 78 35.72 27.09 -3.55
CA PHE A 78 36.74 26.08 -3.24
C PHE A 78 38.04 26.29 -4.05
N ILE A 79 37.95 26.63 -5.32
CA ILE A 79 39.09 26.91 -6.16
C ILE A 79 39.83 28.11 -5.65
N GLU A 80 39.17 29.22 -5.36
CA GLU A 80 39.80 30.44 -4.85
C GLU A 80 40.44 30.25 -3.47
N PHE A 81 39.83 29.41 -2.62
CA PHE A 81 40.33 29.20 -1.26
C PHE A 81 41.47 28.16 -1.18
N GLU A 82 41.28 27.01 -1.83
CA GLU A 82 42.18 25.84 -1.69
C GLU A 82 43.25 25.77 -2.77
N ASP A 83 42.95 26.17 -4.03
CA ASP A 83 43.83 25.93 -5.19
C ASP A 83 43.45 26.84 -6.38
N ASN A 84 43.82 28.11 -6.30
CA ASN A 84 43.47 29.12 -7.31
C ASN A 84 44.02 28.89 -8.72
N HIS A 85 44.93 27.91 -8.91
CA HIS A 85 45.47 27.47 -10.19
C HIS A 85 44.98 26.07 -10.57
N PHE A 86 43.91 25.57 -9.98
CA PHE A 86 43.44 24.19 -10.12
C PHE A 86 43.35 23.71 -11.56
N PHE A 87 42.87 24.53 -12.47
CA PHE A 87 42.69 24.16 -13.87
C PHE A 87 44.02 24.20 -14.69
N HIS A 88 45.13 24.73 -14.11
CA HIS A 88 46.39 24.98 -14.84
C HIS A 88 47.53 24.06 -14.47
N HIS A 89 47.36 23.06 -13.61
CA HIS A 89 48.41 22.12 -13.24
C HIS A 89 47.95 20.66 -13.37
N TRP A 90 48.89 19.74 -13.39
CA TRP A 90 48.68 18.30 -13.55
C TRP A 90 48.62 17.54 -12.20
N GLY A 91 47.82 17.99 -11.29
CA GLY A 91 47.61 17.39 -9.96
C GLY A 91 48.59 17.88 -8.90
N VAL A 92 49.74 18.41 -9.28
CA VAL A 92 50.76 19.00 -8.40
C VAL A 92 51.11 20.40 -8.93
N ASN A 93 51.23 21.37 -8.03
CA ASN A 93 51.62 22.74 -8.37
C ASN A 93 53.03 23.02 -7.80
N PRO A 94 54.12 22.93 -8.63
CA PRO A 94 55.49 23.12 -8.16
C PRO A 94 55.75 24.54 -7.60
N VAL A 95 55.09 25.58 -8.17
CA VAL A 95 55.21 26.96 -7.70
C VAL A 95 54.66 27.11 -6.29
N SER A 96 53.46 26.51 -6.03
CA SER A 96 52.85 26.54 -4.70
C SER A 96 53.68 25.76 -3.67
N ILE A 97 54.30 24.66 -4.06
CA ILE A 97 55.20 23.87 -3.19
C ILE A 97 56.48 24.70 -2.87
N GLY A 98 57.10 25.30 -3.88
CA GLY A 98 58.28 26.17 -3.70
C GLY A 98 58.00 27.36 -2.80
N ARG A 99 56.88 28.04 -3.03
CA ARG A 99 56.41 29.15 -2.17
C ARG A 99 56.18 28.69 -0.71
N ALA A 100 55.51 27.57 -0.51
CA ALA A 100 55.24 27.04 0.83
C ALA A 100 56.54 26.63 1.55
N ALA A 101 57.46 26.00 0.85
CA ALA A 101 58.79 25.64 1.38
C ALA A 101 59.54 26.88 1.85
N TYR A 102 59.62 27.93 1.00
CA TYR A 102 60.30 29.19 1.35
C TYR A 102 59.64 29.87 2.56
N GLN A 103 58.31 29.96 2.60
CA GLN A 103 57.58 30.60 3.70
C GLN A 103 57.75 29.85 5.04
N ASN A 104 57.75 28.54 5.00
CA ASN A 104 57.90 27.69 6.21
C ASN A 104 59.36 27.75 6.72
N LEU A 105 60.37 27.74 5.84
CA LEU A 105 61.76 27.93 6.21
C LEU A 105 61.99 29.29 6.87
N LYS A 106 61.45 30.37 6.27
CA LYS A 106 61.57 31.71 6.80
C LYS A 106 60.90 31.91 8.15
N ALA A 107 59.76 31.19 8.38
CA ALA A 107 59.01 31.30 9.61
C ALA A 107 59.47 30.30 10.73
N GLY A 108 60.36 29.37 10.43
CA GLY A 108 60.79 28.32 11.36
C GLY A 108 59.70 27.35 11.81
N ARG A 109 58.50 27.47 11.20
CA ARG A 109 57.32 26.62 11.48
C ARG A 109 56.43 26.50 10.23
N VAL A 110 55.58 25.48 10.22
CA VAL A 110 54.67 25.29 9.09
C VAL A 110 53.53 26.33 9.14
N ILE A 111 53.60 27.33 8.24
CA ILE A 111 52.60 28.42 8.11
C ILE A 111 51.87 28.38 6.77
N SER A 112 52.39 27.64 5.77
CA SER A 112 51.79 27.57 4.44
C SER A 112 51.82 26.14 3.91
N GLY A 113 50.77 25.73 3.22
CA GLY A 113 50.64 24.47 2.53
C GLY A 113 50.71 24.61 1.01
N GLY A 114 51.40 23.68 0.33
CA GLY A 114 51.47 23.61 -1.15
C GLY A 114 50.64 22.44 -1.71
N SER A 115 49.60 21.95 -1.01
CA SER A 115 48.78 20.83 -1.48
C SER A 115 47.67 21.35 -2.39
N THR A 116 47.52 20.75 -3.56
CA THR A 116 46.43 21.00 -4.51
C THR A 116 45.14 20.28 -4.07
N ILE A 117 43.99 20.65 -4.65
CA ILE A 117 42.73 19.93 -4.48
C ILE A 117 42.87 18.47 -4.86
N THR A 118 43.61 18.14 -5.95
CA THR A 118 43.86 16.78 -6.41
C THR A 118 44.66 15.97 -5.37
N MET A 119 45.70 16.56 -4.77
CA MET A 119 46.44 15.93 -3.67
C MET A 119 45.60 15.71 -2.43
N GLN A 120 44.74 16.67 -2.10
CA GLN A 120 43.80 16.53 -0.96
C GLN A 120 42.79 15.42 -1.22
N THR A 121 42.26 15.26 -2.45
CA THR A 121 41.38 14.16 -2.84
C THR A 121 42.05 12.80 -2.61
N ILE A 122 43.30 12.64 -3.01
CA ILE A 122 44.08 11.42 -2.74
C ILE A 122 44.26 11.18 -1.26
N ARG A 123 44.59 12.22 -0.50
CA ARG A 123 44.73 12.12 0.96
C ARG A 123 43.45 11.63 1.63
N LEU A 124 42.30 12.18 1.25
CA LEU A 124 40.97 11.74 1.78
C LEU A 124 40.72 10.26 1.42
N ALA A 125 41.06 9.83 0.23
CA ALA A 125 40.88 8.46 -0.22
C ALA A 125 41.79 7.47 0.52
N ARG A 126 43.06 7.86 0.80
CA ARG A 126 44.04 7.00 1.47
C ARG A 126 43.88 6.96 2.99
N ASN A 127 43.38 8.06 3.59
CA ASN A 127 43.17 8.25 5.02
C ASN A 127 44.33 7.80 5.92
N ASN A 128 45.60 7.99 5.45
CA ASN A 128 46.82 7.63 6.15
C ASN A 128 47.37 8.80 6.98
N PRO A 129 48.20 8.53 8.02
CA PRO A 129 48.88 9.56 8.82
C PRO A 129 49.76 10.46 7.92
N ARG A 130 49.89 11.75 8.30
CA ARG A 130 50.67 12.74 7.56
C ARG A 130 52.14 12.53 7.77
N THR A 131 52.81 11.82 6.84
CA THR A 131 54.26 11.62 6.77
C THR A 131 54.85 12.18 5.49
N PHE A 132 56.15 12.36 5.42
CA PHE A 132 56.82 12.80 4.17
C PHE A 132 56.69 11.77 3.06
N SER A 133 56.72 10.47 3.38
CA SER A 133 56.52 9.39 2.42
C SER A 133 55.10 9.40 1.84
N GLU A 134 54.08 9.58 2.68
CA GLU A 134 52.71 9.73 2.21
C GLU A 134 52.54 10.97 1.33
N LYS A 135 53.18 12.07 1.67
CA LYS A 135 53.16 13.27 0.83
C LYS A 135 53.71 13.03 -0.58
N PHE A 136 54.78 12.21 -0.68
CA PHE A 136 55.34 11.84 -1.97
C PHE A 136 54.39 10.91 -2.76
N ILE A 137 53.76 9.95 -2.09
CA ILE A 137 52.74 9.07 -2.71
C ILE A 137 51.56 9.89 -3.16
N GLU A 138 51.06 10.83 -2.33
CA GLU A 138 49.98 11.77 -2.71
C GLU A 138 50.31 12.51 -4.04
N MET A 139 51.54 12.97 -4.22
CA MET A 139 51.95 13.66 -5.44
C MET A 139 51.90 12.73 -6.67
N ILE A 140 52.43 11.50 -6.56
CA ILE A 140 52.41 10.52 -7.66
C ILE A 140 50.95 10.16 -8.00
N TRP A 141 50.12 9.85 -7.01
CA TRP A 141 48.74 9.48 -7.23
C TRP A 141 47.91 10.65 -7.75
N ALA A 142 48.21 11.89 -7.32
CA ALA A 142 47.55 13.10 -7.83
C ALA A 142 47.76 13.28 -9.32
N THR A 143 49.02 13.11 -9.82
CA THR A 143 49.28 13.19 -11.26
C THR A 143 48.52 12.08 -12.01
N ARG A 144 48.50 10.86 -11.47
CA ARG A 144 47.78 9.73 -12.10
C ARG A 144 46.25 9.93 -12.09
N LEU A 145 45.73 10.59 -11.06
CA LEU A 145 44.30 10.89 -10.96
C LEU A 145 43.85 11.85 -12.08
N GLU A 146 44.67 12.85 -12.41
CA GLU A 146 44.43 13.82 -13.51
C GLU A 146 44.39 13.14 -14.90
N PHE A 147 45.13 12.05 -15.09
CA PHE A 147 45.03 11.25 -16.31
C PHE A 147 43.79 10.38 -16.36
N ARG A 148 43.14 10.14 -15.22
CA ARG A 148 41.99 9.26 -15.13
C ARG A 148 40.68 10.01 -15.15
N TYR A 149 40.59 11.18 -14.52
CA TYR A 149 39.38 11.98 -14.34
C TYR A 149 39.57 13.43 -14.77
N SER A 150 38.48 14.04 -15.27
CA SER A 150 38.46 15.48 -15.54
C SER A 150 38.60 16.30 -14.25
N LYS A 151 39.01 17.54 -14.36
CA LYS A 151 39.10 18.49 -13.26
C LYS A 151 37.75 18.62 -12.50
N ASP A 152 36.61 18.70 -13.22
CA ASP A 152 35.26 18.77 -12.61
C ASP A 152 34.95 17.51 -11.80
N LYS A 153 35.34 16.33 -12.32
CA LYS A 153 35.15 15.08 -11.59
C LYS A 153 36.02 15.00 -10.33
N ILE A 154 37.29 15.48 -10.41
CA ILE A 154 38.17 15.53 -9.24
C ILE A 154 37.62 16.48 -8.18
N LEU A 155 37.16 17.66 -8.59
CA LEU A 155 36.52 18.62 -7.66
C LEU A 155 35.27 18.03 -7.03
N SER A 156 34.41 17.41 -7.83
CA SER A 156 33.20 16.72 -7.34
C SER A 156 33.53 15.61 -6.31
N LEU A 157 34.58 14.81 -6.56
CA LEU A 157 35.07 13.82 -5.61
C LEU A 157 35.60 14.46 -4.32
N TYR A 158 36.34 15.56 -4.44
CA TYR A 158 36.82 16.31 -3.29
C TYR A 158 35.71 16.82 -2.41
N VAL A 159 34.79 17.60 -2.97
CA VAL A 159 33.70 18.20 -2.20
C VAL A 159 32.74 17.15 -1.61
N SER A 160 32.60 15.99 -2.28
CA SER A 160 31.75 14.89 -1.78
C SER A 160 32.36 14.13 -0.59
N HIS A 161 33.69 14.26 -0.36
CA HIS A 161 34.36 13.52 0.71
C HIS A 161 35.14 14.42 1.69
N ALA A 162 35.12 15.75 1.49
CA ALA A 162 35.74 16.69 2.41
C ALA A 162 35.01 16.68 3.76
N PRO A 163 35.76 16.75 4.89
CA PRO A 163 35.15 16.84 6.23
C PRO A 163 34.70 18.30 6.49
N PHE A 164 33.46 18.48 6.91
CA PHE A 164 32.91 19.82 7.23
C PHE A 164 32.73 20.06 8.73
N GLY A 165 33.23 19.15 9.57
CA GLY A 165 33.21 19.25 11.04
C GLY A 165 32.23 18.23 11.66
N GLY A 166 32.54 17.85 12.93
CA GLY A 166 31.82 16.77 13.62
C GLY A 166 31.78 15.48 12.80
N ASN A 167 30.60 14.94 12.63
CA ASN A 167 30.32 13.75 11.82
C ASN A 167 29.74 14.07 10.42
N VAL A 168 30.02 15.25 9.87
CA VAL A 168 29.50 15.69 8.58
C VAL A 168 30.59 15.61 7.53
N VAL A 169 30.40 14.79 6.51
CA VAL A 169 31.32 14.55 5.38
C VAL A 169 30.57 14.76 4.07
N GLY A 170 31.17 15.55 3.18
CA GLY A 170 30.60 15.87 1.87
C GLY A 170 29.65 17.05 1.87
N LEU A 171 29.65 17.72 0.71
CA LEU A 171 28.95 18.98 0.46
C LEU A 171 27.43 18.88 0.73
N ASP A 172 26.77 17.85 0.20
CA ASP A 172 25.31 17.72 0.32
C ASP A 172 24.89 17.51 1.77
N ALA A 173 25.59 16.66 2.50
CA ALA A 173 25.32 16.48 3.93
C ALA A 173 25.58 17.77 4.71
N ALA A 174 26.61 18.55 4.36
CA ALA A 174 26.92 19.82 5.00
C ALA A 174 25.86 20.88 4.70
N ALA A 175 25.41 21.01 3.45
CA ALA A 175 24.34 21.94 3.07
C ALA A 175 23.07 21.70 3.88
N TRP A 176 22.56 20.47 3.95
CA TRP A 176 21.39 20.11 4.72
C TRP A 176 21.59 20.27 6.24
N ARG A 177 22.78 19.91 6.75
CA ARG A 177 23.06 19.97 8.19
C ARG A 177 23.27 21.41 8.70
N TYR A 178 23.84 22.30 7.90
CA TYR A 178 24.12 23.66 8.34
C TYR A 178 23.04 24.65 7.91
N PHE A 179 22.46 24.48 6.73
CA PHE A 179 21.55 25.46 6.17
C PHE A 179 20.12 24.93 6.02
N GLY A 180 19.93 23.63 5.81
CA GLY A 180 18.61 22.98 5.74
C GLY A 180 17.99 23.01 4.35
N HIS A 181 18.83 23.16 3.30
CA HIS A 181 18.42 23.10 1.90
C HIS A 181 19.52 22.48 1.02
N SER A 182 19.21 22.29 -0.26
CA SER A 182 20.11 21.67 -1.24
C SER A 182 21.40 22.45 -1.43
N ALA A 183 22.50 21.74 -1.72
CA ALA A 183 23.77 22.39 -2.10
C ALA A 183 23.69 23.19 -3.40
N ASP A 184 22.69 22.94 -4.24
CA ASP A 184 22.48 23.70 -5.49
C ASP A 184 21.90 25.10 -5.24
N ASP A 185 21.23 25.31 -4.09
CA ASP A 185 20.58 26.57 -3.71
C ASP A 185 21.41 27.45 -2.77
N LEU A 186 22.64 27.04 -2.45
CA LEU A 186 23.50 27.78 -1.53
C LEU A 186 23.73 29.21 -1.97
N SER A 187 23.67 30.13 -0.99
CA SER A 187 24.11 31.51 -1.18
C SER A 187 25.64 31.62 -1.35
N TRP A 188 26.14 32.77 -1.76
CA TRP A 188 27.58 33.01 -1.81
C TRP A 188 28.22 32.96 -0.42
N ALA A 189 27.53 33.43 0.62
CA ALA A 189 28.01 33.39 2.00
C ALA A 189 28.10 31.94 2.53
N GLU A 190 27.08 31.14 2.25
CA GLU A 190 27.03 29.73 2.62
C GLU A 190 28.10 28.92 1.88
N ALA A 191 28.24 29.12 0.56
CA ALA A 191 29.26 28.47 -0.26
C ALA A 191 30.67 28.82 0.21
N ALA A 192 30.94 30.09 0.52
CA ALA A 192 32.21 30.55 1.04
C ALA A 192 32.50 30.00 2.45
N MET A 193 31.48 29.92 3.31
CA MET A 193 31.60 29.28 4.62
C MET A 193 32.02 27.81 4.48
N LEU A 194 31.34 27.03 3.61
CA LEU A 194 31.70 25.62 3.40
C LEU A 194 33.11 25.46 2.82
N ALA A 195 33.55 26.37 1.95
CA ALA A 195 34.91 26.29 1.37
C ALA A 195 36.00 26.48 2.42
N VAL A 196 35.77 27.25 3.49
CA VAL A 196 36.79 27.49 4.54
C VAL A 196 36.81 26.47 5.67
N LEU A 197 35.75 25.66 5.83
CA LEU A 197 35.62 24.68 6.91
C LEU A 197 36.62 23.49 6.84
N PRO A 198 36.91 22.85 5.68
CA PRO A 198 37.76 21.67 5.61
C PRO A 198 39.21 21.93 6.04
N ASN A 199 39.67 23.17 5.96
CA ASN A 199 41.05 23.55 6.23
C ASN A 199 41.44 23.51 7.72
N SER A 200 40.47 23.57 8.63
CA SER A 200 40.74 23.56 10.09
C SER A 200 39.50 23.03 10.88
N PRO A 201 39.07 21.80 10.65
CA PRO A 201 37.82 21.30 11.22
C PRO A 201 37.88 21.20 12.77
N ALA A 202 39.04 21.00 13.34
CA ALA A 202 39.21 20.95 14.81
C ALA A 202 39.33 22.32 15.47
N MET A 203 39.73 23.36 14.77
CA MET A 203 39.94 24.71 15.29
C MET A 203 38.77 25.65 15.00
N ILE A 204 37.95 25.36 14.00
CA ILE A 204 36.84 26.19 13.57
C ILE A 204 35.54 25.43 13.88
N HIS A 205 35.10 25.52 15.11
CA HIS A 205 33.81 24.98 15.53
C HIS A 205 32.76 26.12 15.53
N LEU A 206 31.57 25.87 14.99
CA LEU A 206 30.46 26.86 15.00
C LEU A 206 30.19 27.45 16.38
N SER A 207 30.45 26.70 17.46
CA SER A 207 30.23 27.14 18.82
C SER A 207 31.44 27.85 19.49
N LYS A 208 32.68 27.58 19.07
CA LYS A 208 33.87 28.04 19.80
C LYS A 208 34.72 29.12 19.09
N SER A 209 34.62 29.26 17.79
CA SER A 209 35.48 30.14 17.01
C SER A 209 34.71 30.86 15.87
N ARG A 210 33.49 31.29 16.17
CA ARG A 210 32.59 31.94 15.18
C ARG A 210 33.21 33.14 14.49
N GLN A 211 33.89 34.02 15.25
CA GLN A 211 34.52 35.21 14.68
C GLN A 211 35.63 34.85 13.72
N ALA A 212 36.47 33.88 14.05
CA ALA A 212 37.53 33.46 13.14
C ALA A 212 37.01 32.80 11.85
N LEU A 213 35.86 32.09 11.93
CA LEU A 213 35.16 31.56 10.77
C LEU A 213 34.56 32.69 9.90
N LEU A 214 33.91 33.65 10.53
CA LEU A 214 33.34 34.84 9.88
C LEU A 214 34.44 35.63 9.14
N ASP A 215 35.58 35.88 9.78
CA ASP A 215 36.72 36.60 9.19
C ASP A 215 37.32 35.85 8.01
N LYS A 216 37.42 34.50 8.05
CA LYS A 216 37.89 33.70 6.94
C LYS A 216 36.93 33.70 5.76
N ARG A 217 35.60 33.55 6.04
CA ARG A 217 34.55 33.63 5.04
C ARG A 217 34.58 34.99 4.35
N ASN A 218 34.58 36.06 5.11
CA ASN A 218 34.55 37.42 4.58
C ASN A 218 35.80 37.74 3.74
N ARG A 219 36.96 37.26 4.19
CA ARG A 219 38.20 37.39 3.37
C ARG A 219 38.11 36.64 2.02
N LEU A 220 37.48 35.46 1.98
CA LEU A 220 37.23 34.77 0.74
C LEU A 220 36.26 35.51 -0.16
N LEU A 221 35.16 36.01 0.39
CA LEU A 221 34.18 36.86 -0.34
C LEU A 221 34.87 38.12 -0.95
N THR A 222 35.72 38.80 -0.17
CA THR A 222 36.45 39.95 -0.66
C THR A 222 37.39 39.59 -1.83
N ARG A 223 38.06 38.41 -1.78
CA ARG A 223 38.92 37.98 -2.90
C ARG A 223 38.09 37.67 -4.16
N LEU A 224 36.93 37.02 -4.00
CA LEU A 224 36.05 36.73 -5.13
C LEU A 224 35.51 38.00 -5.76
N HIS A 225 35.13 38.98 -4.94
CA HIS A 225 34.70 40.30 -5.40
C HIS A 225 35.84 41.06 -6.13
N THR A 226 37.04 41.11 -5.54
CA THR A 226 38.24 41.76 -6.18
C THR A 226 38.58 41.12 -7.53
N LYS A 227 38.29 39.86 -7.72
CA LYS A 227 38.49 39.13 -9.00
C LYS A 227 37.34 39.28 -9.99
N GLY A 228 36.26 40.02 -9.62
CA GLY A 228 35.11 40.22 -10.47
C GLY A 228 34.18 38.99 -10.59
N VAL A 229 34.31 38.01 -9.68
CA VAL A 229 33.44 36.83 -9.62
C VAL A 229 32.11 37.15 -8.95
N LEU A 230 32.14 38.04 -7.95
CA LEU A 230 30.96 38.64 -7.32
C LEU A 230 30.81 40.12 -7.79
N ASP A 231 29.56 40.50 -8.09
CA ASP A 231 29.19 41.90 -8.23
C ASP A 231 29.02 42.58 -6.86
N ASP A 232 28.94 43.93 -6.85
CA ASP A 232 28.86 44.73 -5.62
C ASP A 232 27.63 44.33 -4.77
N SER A 233 26.48 44.11 -5.38
CA SER A 233 25.23 43.79 -4.66
C SER A 233 25.28 42.40 -4.04
N SER A 234 25.74 41.41 -4.76
CA SER A 234 25.95 40.06 -4.25
C SER A 234 26.98 39.99 -3.13
N TYR A 235 28.04 40.84 -3.21
CA TYR A 235 29.07 40.90 -2.19
C TYR A 235 28.53 41.51 -0.88
N GLU A 236 27.81 42.66 -0.94
CA GLU A 236 27.22 43.26 0.23
C GLU A 236 26.22 42.36 0.92
N LEU A 237 25.32 41.70 0.13
CA LEU A 237 24.37 40.71 0.65
C LEU A 237 25.09 39.55 1.35
N ALA A 238 26.13 38.98 0.73
CA ALA A 238 26.86 37.87 1.30
C ALA A 238 27.62 38.24 2.59
N LEU A 239 28.08 39.48 2.73
CA LEU A 239 28.71 39.98 3.97
C LEU A 239 27.69 40.13 5.10
N SER A 240 26.48 40.58 4.80
CA SER A 240 25.41 40.77 5.78
C SER A 240 24.81 39.46 6.32
N GLU A 241 24.96 38.38 5.60
CA GLU A 241 24.38 37.08 5.96
C GLU A 241 25.07 36.45 7.19
N PRO A 242 24.29 36.10 8.25
CA PRO A 242 24.87 35.54 9.48
C PRO A 242 25.34 34.10 9.31
N LEU A 243 26.27 33.66 10.16
CA LEU A 243 26.63 32.27 10.24
C LEU A 243 25.50 31.45 10.93
N PRO A 244 25.26 30.18 10.54
CA PRO A 244 24.31 29.30 11.21
C PRO A 244 24.69 29.11 12.68
N GLN A 245 23.72 28.94 13.56
CA GLN A 245 23.98 28.82 15.01
C GLN A 245 24.49 27.42 15.37
N GLU A 246 23.77 26.38 14.92
CA GLU A 246 24.06 24.99 15.17
C GLU A 246 23.62 24.10 13.99
N PRO A 247 24.15 22.88 13.87
CA PRO A 247 23.71 21.98 12.84
C PRO A 247 22.22 21.60 13.00
N LYS A 248 21.44 21.80 11.95
CA LYS A 248 20.02 21.46 11.90
C LYS A 248 19.81 19.95 11.86
N PRO A 249 18.74 19.42 12.43
CA PRO A 249 18.32 18.03 12.15
C PRO A 249 17.98 17.89 10.66
N LEU A 250 18.25 16.72 10.10
CA LEU A 250 17.82 16.43 8.73
C LEU A 250 16.29 16.27 8.70
N PRO A 251 15.64 16.63 7.60
CA PRO A 251 14.22 16.38 7.41
C PRO A 251 13.84 14.92 7.64
N GLN A 252 12.67 14.68 8.22
CA GLN A 252 12.08 13.36 8.41
C GLN A 252 10.62 13.40 7.93
N ILE A 253 10.43 13.77 6.66
CA ILE A 253 9.10 13.93 6.04
C ILE A 253 8.48 12.57 5.73
N ALA A 254 9.28 11.57 5.30
CA ALA A 254 8.80 10.22 5.05
C ALA A 254 9.69 9.17 5.76
N PRO A 255 9.63 9.08 7.11
CA PRO A 255 10.58 8.28 7.89
C PRO A 255 10.47 6.78 7.57
N HIS A 256 9.26 6.22 7.43
CA HIS A 256 9.05 4.81 7.13
C HIS A 256 9.54 4.45 5.70
N LEU A 257 9.33 5.34 4.72
CA LEU A 257 9.88 5.17 3.38
C LEU A 257 11.42 5.22 3.41
N THR A 258 11.99 6.12 4.20
CA THR A 258 13.44 6.21 4.39
C THR A 258 14.00 4.92 5.01
N ASP A 259 13.30 4.34 6.00
CA ASP A 259 13.68 3.07 6.61
C ASP A 259 13.53 1.89 5.64
N TYR A 260 12.48 1.88 4.83
CA TYR A 260 12.32 0.89 3.76
C TYR A 260 13.48 0.92 2.77
N PHE A 261 13.91 2.11 2.32
CA PHE A 261 15.09 2.23 1.45
C PHE A 261 16.40 1.93 2.17
N TYR A 262 16.51 2.23 3.45
CA TYR A 262 17.67 1.84 4.25
C TYR A 262 17.83 0.31 4.32
N GLN A 263 16.73 -0.42 4.41
CA GLN A 263 16.75 -1.90 4.42
C GLN A 263 17.01 -2.51 3.04
N THR A 264 16.48 -1.90 1.97
CA THR A 264 16.50 -2.48 0.62
C THR A 264 17.61 -1.92 -0.28
N ARG A 265 18.08 -0.70 -0.02
CA ARG A 265 19.04 0.06 -0.84
C ARG A 265 20.03 0.84 0.01
N ASN A 266 20.59 0.19 1.03
CA ASN A 266 21.51 0.83 1.97
C ASN A 266 22.66 1.57 1.26
N GLY A 267 22.93 2.79 1.70
CA GLY A 267 24.01 3.63 1.19
C GLY A 267 23.78 4.24 -0.19
N ASN A 268 22.57 4.15 -0.74
CA ASN A 268 22.22 4.72 -2.03
C ASN A 268 21.50 6.08 -1.91
N TYR A 269 21.62 6.88 -2.96
CA TYR A 269 20.79 8.05 -3.21
C TYR A 269 19.59 7.61 -4.06
N SER A 270 18.37 7.78 -3.55
CA SER A 270 17.17 7.31 -4.18
C SER A 270 16.20 8.46 -4.43
N VAL A 271 15.91 8.76 -5.69
CA VAL A 271 14.87 9.70 -6.08
C VAL A 271 13.57 8.94 -6.13
N SER A 272 12.66 9.26 -5.20
CA SER A 272 11.36 8.61 -5.11
C SER A 272 10.31 9.29 -6.01
N THR A 273 9.16 8.63 -6.14
CA THR A 273 8.00 9.17 -6.87
C THR A 273 7.14 10.11 -6.02
N ILE A 274 7.46 10.26 -4.74
CA ILE A 274 6.70 11.06 -3.77
C ILE A 274 6.66 12.53 -4.18
N ASP A 275 5.50 13.14 -3.99
CA ASP A 275 5.30 14.58 -4.08
C ASP A 275 5.39 15.17 -2.67
N ARG A 276 6.44 15.97 -2.42
CA ARG A 276 6.70 16.51 -1.09
C ARG A 276 5.55 17.38 -0.58
N GLY A 277 4.88 18.13 -1.46
CA GLY A 277 3.76 18.99 -1.07
C GLY A 277 2.56 18.18 -0.59
N ILE A 278 2.17 17.15 -1.34
CA ILE A 278 1.08 16.23 -0.98
C ILE A 278 1.46 15.44 0.29
N GLN A 279 2.69 14.96 0.39
CA GLN A 279 3.18 14.24 1.57
C GLN A 279 3.00 15.07 2.86
N LEU A 280 3.42 16.34 2.85
CA LEU A 280 3.30 17.23 4.01
C LEU A 280 1.84 17.51 4.38
N GLN A 281 0.96 17.75 3.41
CA GLN A 281 -0.47 17.95 3.67
C GLN A 281 -1.12 16.71 4.30
N ILE A 282 -0.73 15.51 3.86
CA ILE A 282 -1.23 14.25 4.43
C ILE A 282 -0.65 14.02 5.84
N GLU A 283 0.58 14.40 6.11
CA GLU A 283 1.17 14.34 7.45
C GLU A 283 0.41 15.24 8.44
N GLU A 284 0.09 16.47 8.04
CA GLU A 284 -0.76 17.37 8.84
C GLU A 284 -2.15 16.78 9.08
N LEU A 285 -2.73 16.14 8.06
CA LEU A 285 -4.00 15.42 8.17
C LEU A 285 -3.93 14.29 9.21
N ILE A 286 -2.87 13.48 9.15
CA ILE A 286 -2.63 12.38 10.10
C ILE A 286 -2.52 12.91 11.53
N GLU A 287 -1.80 14.01 11.75
CA GLU A 287 -1.65 14.59 13.10
C GLU A 287 -3.01 15.08 13.65
N ARG A 288 -3.85 15.68 12.82
CA ARG A 288 -5.21 16.07 13.21
C ARG A 288 -6.05 14.84 13.64
N TRP A 289 -6.10 13.80 12.80
CA TRP A 289 -6.86 12.59 13.10
C TRP A 289 -6.28 11.78 14.25
N ASN A 290 -4.95 11.75 14.40
CA ASN A 290 -4.29 11.13 15.54
C ASN A 290 -4.70 11.80 16.86
N GLY A 291 -4.80 13.12 16.89
CA GLY A 291 -5.29 13.87 18.05
C GLY A 291 -6.73 13.49 18.44
N GLU A 292 -7.59 13.19 17.46
CA GLU A 292 -8.96 12.74 17.69
C GLU A 292 -9.02 11.27 18.14
N PHE A 293 -8.36 10.37 17.42
CA PHE A 293 -8.40 8.94 17.68
C PHE A 293 -7.69 8.53 18.96
N SER A 294 -6.67 9.28 19.38
CA SER A 294 -5.95 9.03 20.63
C SER A 294 -6.84 9.09 21.87
N ARG A 295 -7.95 9.85 21.81
CA ARG A 295 -8.96 9.91 22.87
C ARG A 295 -9.68 8.57 23.09
N SER A 296 -9.68 7.72 22.05
CA SER A 296 -10.25 6.37 22.08
C SER A 296 -9.18 5.27 22.07
N ASP A 297 -7.94 5.60 22.44
CA ASP A 297 -6.78 4.67 22.44
C ASP A 297 -6.49 4.04 21.06
N ILE A 298 -6.84 4.70 19.97
CA ILE A 298 -6.46 4.33 18.60
C ILE A 298 -5.25 5.20 18.24
N ARG A 299 -4.11 4.59 17.91
CA ARG A 299 -2.81 5.26 17.94
C ARG A 299 -2.05 5.28 16.63
N ASN A 300 -2.49 4.53 15.62
CA ASN A 300 -1.74 4.36 14.39
C ASN A 300 -2.63 4.57 13.18
N ILE A 301 -2.12 5.32 12.20
CA ILE A 301 -2.77 5.64 10.94
C ILE A 301 -1.73 5.48 9.84
N ALA A 302 -2.06 4.79 8.77
CA ALA A 302 -1.23 4.70 7.58
C ALA A 302 -2.02 5.10 6.34
N ILE A 303 -1.38 5.84 5.44
CA ILE A 303 -1.99 6.36 4.21
C ILE A 303 -1.02 6.14 3.05
N LEU A 304 -1.56 5.58 1.97
CA LEU A 304 -0.87 5.41 0.69
C LEU A 304 -1.70 6.04 -0.42
N VAL A 305 -1.11 6.95 -1.19
CA VAL A 305 -1.76 7.58 -2.35
C VAL A 305 -0.99 7.23 -3.61
N ILE A 306 -1.69 6.68 -4.61
CA ILE A 306 -1.11 6.26 -5.88
C ILE A 306 -1.73 7.07 -7.04
N ASP A 307 -0.90 7.65 -7.89
CA ASP A 307 -1.31 8.22 -9.18
C ASP A 307 -1.63 7.07 -10.14
N VAL A 308 -2.90 6.92 -10.50
CA VAL A 308 -3.41 5.84 -11.37
C VAL A 308 -2.80 5.90 -12.77
N GLN A 309 -2.56 7.11 -13.31
CA GLN A 309 -2.00 7.27 -14.64
C GLN A 309 -0.55 6.77 -14.72
N LYS A 310 0.25 7.11 -13.72
CA LYS A 310 1.68 6.79 -13.68
C LYS A 310 1.98 5.46 -13.01
N ASN A 311 1.02 4.89 -12.27
CA ASN A 311 1.21 3.76 -11.34
C ASN A 311 2.35 4.00 -10.35
N GLN A 312 2.35 5.19 -9.75
CA GLN A 312 3.38 5.65 -8.85
C GLN A 312 2.77 6.19 -7.56
N PRO A 313 3.25 5.76 -6.40
CA PRO A 313 2.91 6.41 -5.14
C PRO A 313 3.36 7.87 -5.14
N ILE A 314 2.46 8.75 -4.76
CA ILE A 314 2.74 10.19 -4.60
C ILE A 314 2.77 10.62 -3.14
N ALA A 315 2.26 9.79 -2.23
CA ALA A 315 2.43 9.95 -0.79
C ALA A 315 2.55 8.58 -0.11
N TYR A 316 3.39 8.51 0.92
CA TYR A 316 3.70 7.31 1.68
C TYR A 316 3.86 7.65 3.16
N CYS A 317 2.77 7.56 3.91
CA CYS A 317 2.76 7.79 5.34
C CYS A 317 2.55 6.44 6.04
N GLY A 318 3.65 5.79 6.43
CA GLY A 318 3.63 4.44 6.99
C GLY A 318 3.00 4.34 8.38
N ASN A 319 2.96 5.44 9.12
CA ASN A 319 2.34 5.57 10.43
C ASN A 319 2.27 7.05 10.86
N VAL A 320 1.73 7.32 12.04
CA VAL A 320 1.82 8.63 12.69
C VAL A 320 3.27 9.03 12.97
N HIS A 321 3.53 10.30 13.22
CA HIS A 321 4.88 10.81 13.47
C HIS A 321 5.61 10.08 14.61
N PHE A 322 6.95 9.97 14.48
CA PHE A 322 7.83 9.41 15.50
C PHE A 322 7.84 10.32 16.74
N ASN A 323 6.98 10.04 17.70
CA ASN A 323 7.12 10.61 19.05
C ASN A 323 7.45 9.50 20.06
N LYS A 324 8.17 9.86 21.13
CA LYS A 324 8.63 8.91 22.15
C LYS A 324 7.52 8.30 23.00
N THR A 325 6.32 8.84 22.92
CA THR A 325 5.16 8.48 23.76
C THR A 325 4.22 7.49 23.08
N ASN A 326 4.30 7.33 21.77
CA ASN A 326 3.41 6.44 21.02
C ASN A 326 4.11 5.11 20.69
N SER A 327 3.67 4.04 21.34
CA SER A 327 4.16 2.69 21.05
C SER A 327 3.69 2.22 19.67
N GLY A 328 4.61 1.70 18.87
CA GLY A 328 4.31 1.11 17.57
C GLY A 328 4.33 2.09 16.38
N ASN A 329 4.63 3.38 16.58
CA ASN A 329 4.74 4.35 15.48
C ASN A 329 5.96 4.12 14.56
N GLN A 330 6.91 3.29 14.97
CA GLN A 330 8.06 2.87 14.13
C GLN A 330 7.70 1.77 13.12
N VAL A 331 6.54 1.12 13.27
CA VAL A 331 6.09 0.06 12.37
C VAL A 331 5.60 0.67 11.07
N ASP A 332 6.18 0.28 9.95
CA ASP A 332 5.65 0.60 8.63
C ASP A 332 4.41 -0.25 8.35
N ILE A 333 3.24 0.32 8.60
CA ILE A 333 1.95 -0.35 8.40
C ILE A 333 1.64 -0.57 6.92
N ILE A 334 2.16 0.27 6.02
CA ILE A 334 1.94 0.09 4.58
C ILE A 334 2.45 -1.27 4.11
N ARG A 335 3.54 -1.77 4.71
CA ARG A 335 4.16 -3.06 4.38
C ARG A 335 3.84 -4.17 5.38
N SER A 336 3.20 -3.85 6.49
CA SER A 336 2.87 -4.84 7.53
C SER A 336 1.61 -5.62 7.16
N PRO A 337 1.63 -6.97 7.21
CA PRO A 337 0.43 -7.79 7.05
C PRO A 337 -0.59 -7.49 8.15
N ARG A 338 -1.85 -7.24 7.76
CA ARG A 338 -2.99 -6.97 8.65
C ARG A 338 -4.22 -7.71 8.18
N SER A 339 -5.12 -8.09 9.09
CA SER A 339 -6.37 -8.75 8.70
C SER A 339 -7.19 -7.86 7.77
N THR A 340 -7.55 -8.41 6.62
CA THR A 340 -8.20 -7.69 5.52
C THR A 340 -9.65 -7.30 5.81
N GLY A 341 -10.31 -7.97 6.75
CA GLY A 341 -11.75 -7.79 6.92
C GLY A 341 -12.50 -8.00 5.60
N SER A 342 -13.33 -7.05 5.24
CA SER A 342 -14.19 -7.10 4.05
C SER A 342 -13.58 -6.44 2.80
N ILE A 343 -12.32 -5.99 2.85
CA ILE A 343 -11.72 -5.21 1.75
C ILE A 343 -11.54 -6.03 0.45
N LEU A 344 -11.55 -7.37 0.55
CA LEU A 344 -11.39 -8.27 -0.59
C LEU A 344 -12.71 -8.62 -1.31
N LYS A 345 -13.88 -8.24 -0.76
CA LYS A 345 -15.19 -8.57 -1.35
C LYS A 345 -15.39 -8.10 -2.79
N PRO A 346 -14.94 -6.90 -3.20
CA PRO A 346 -15.06 -6.46 -4.60
C PRO A 346 -14.33 -7.37 -5.59
N PHE A 347 -13.22 -7.99 -5.20
CA PHE A 347 -12.50 -8.92 -6.04
C PHE A 347 -13.27 -10.21 -6.29
N LEU A 348 -14.02 -10.70 -5.30
CA LEU A 348 -14.88 -11.87 -5.46
C LEU A 348 -16.07 -11.55 -6.38
N TYR A 349 -16.71 -10.41 -6.15
CA TYR A 349 -17.82 -9.95 -6.99
C TYR A 349 -17.37 -9.77 -8.45
N TYR A 350 -16.24 -9.11 -8.68
CA TYR A 350 -15.60 -8.99 -9.97
C TYR A 350 -15.39 -10.36 -10.64
N ALA A 351 -14.78 -11.30 -9.91
CA ALA A 351 -14.43 -12.61 -10.46
C ALA A 351 -15.67 -13.42 -10.85
N MET A 352 -16.75 -13.34 -10.09
CA MET A 352 -18.02 -14.02 -10.38
C MET A 352 -18.77 -13.37 -11.56
N LEU A 353 -18.74 -12.05 -11.68
CA LEU A 353 -19.26 -11.35 -12.86
C LEU A 353 -18.49 -11.73 -14.12
N GLN A 354 -17.16 -11.74 -14.04
CA GLN A 354 -16.28 -12.06 -15.17
C GLN A 354 -16.53 -13.45 -15.74
N GLU A 355 -16.86 -14.42 -14.89
CA GLU A 355 -17.17 -15.79 -15.30
C GLU A 355 -18.64 -16.03 -15.66
N GLY A 356 -19.50 -15.06 -15.39
CA GLY A 356 -20.92 -15.20 -15.56
C GLY A 356 -21.55 -16.15 -14.51
N SER A 357 -21.00 -16.18 -13.30
CA SER A 357 -21.56 -16.93 -12.16
C SER A 357 -22.70 -16.19 -11.47
N ILE A 358 -22.74 -14.87 -11.60
CA ILE A 358 -23.79 -13.97 -11.12
C ILE A 358 -24.00 -12.83 -12.15
N LEU A 359 -25.15 -12.19 -12.09
CA LEU A 359 -25.43 -10.89 -12.69
C LEU A 359 -25.41 -9.79 -11.62
N PRO A 360 -25.29 -8.52 -11.98
CA PRO A 360 -25.18 -7.42 -11.01
C PRO A 360 -26.25 -7.41 -9.93
N HIS A 361 -27.49 -7.73 -10.28
CA HIS A 361 -28.64 -7.69 -9.39
C HIS A 361 -29.20 -9.07 -9.02
N THR A 362 -28.46 -10.16 -9.30
CA THR A 362 -28.86 -11.50 -8.89
C THR A 362 -29.14 -11.55 -7.39
N LEU A 363 -30.32 -12.02 -6.99
CA LEU A 363 -30.66 -12.23 -5.59
C LEU A 363 -29.76 -13.28 -4.96
N LEU A 364 -29.15 -12.91 -3.84
CA LEU A 364 -28.32 -13.77 -3.00
C LEU A 364 -28.98 -14.00 -1.65
N PRO A 365 -28.84 -15.20 -1.04
CA PRO A 365 -29.39 -15.47 0.28
C PRO A 365 -28.73 -14.62 1.36
N ASP A 366 -29.55 -14.01 2.20
CA ASP A 366 -29.14 -13.34 3.43
C ASP A 366 -29.94 -13.92 4.61
N ILE A 367 -29.59 -15.14 4.97
CA ILE A 367 -30.23 -15.96 6.00
C ILE A 367 -29.17 -16.55 6.93
N PRO A 368 -29.52 -16.94 8.16
CA PRO A 368 -28.60 -17.67 9.02
C PRO A 368 -28.03 -18.90 8.31
N ILE A 369 -26.71 -19.04 8.32
CA ILE A 369 -26.02 -20.19 7.74
C ILE A 369 -25.03 -20.78 8.75
N ASN A 370 -24.89 -22.10 8.75
CA ASN A 370 -23.85 -22.81 9.46
C ASN A 370 -23.21 -23.83 8.52
N ILE A 371 -21.94 -23.64 8.23
CA ILE A 371 -21.19 -24.48 7.29
C ILE A 371 -20.06 -25.16 8.09
N ASN A 372 -20.26 -26.41 8.49
CA ASN A 372 -19.30 -27.20 9.28
C ASN A 372 -18.79 -26.46 10.53
N GLY A 373 -19.71 -25.84 11.29
CA GLY A 373 -19.39 -25.08 12.50
C GLY A 373 -19.02 -23.61 12.26
N PHE A 374 -18.80 -23.20 11.00
CA PHE A 374 -18.59 -21.79 10.66
C PHE A 374 -19.94 -21.10 10.47
N ALA A 375 -20.33 -20.26 11.42
CA ALA A 375 -21.61 -19.53 11.47
C ALA A 375 -21.36 -18.00 11.39
N PRO A 376 -21.08 -17.46 10.20
CA PRO A 376 -20.85 -16.02 10.04
C PRO A 376 -22.15 -15.24 10.30
N GLN A 377 -22.02 -14.02 10.80
CA GLN A 377 -23.12 -13.09 11.01
C GLN A 377 -22.87 -11.79 10.26
N ASN A 378 -23.95 -11.11 9.85
CA ASN A 378 -23.86 -9.74 9.39
C ASN A 378 -23.48 -8.81 10.54
N PHE A 379 -22.87 -7.67 10.23
CA PHE A 379 -22.46 -6.69 11.25
C PHE A 379 -23.66 -6.18 12.08
N SER A 380 -24.84 -6.03 11.44
CA SER A 380 -26.09 -5.64 12.07
C SER A 380 -26.73 -6.75 12.91
N GLN A 381 -26.24 -7.99 12.82
CA GLN A 381 -26.88 -9.20 13.38
C GLN A 381 -28.31 -9.45 12.85
N GLN A 382 -28.69 -8.83 11.74
CA GLN A 382 -30.00 -8.97 11.09
C GLN A 382 -29.83 -9.67 9.74
N PHE A 383 -30.94 -10.28 9.29
CA PHE A 383 -31.04 -10.99 8.03
C PHE A 383 -32.22 -10.42 7.23
N GLU A 384 -32.10 -10.42 5.90
CA GLU A 384 -33.10 -9.86 5.00
C GLU A 384 -33.71 -10.89 4.04
N GLY A 385 -33.34 -12.16 4.19
CA GLY A 385 -33.80 -13.27 3.34
C GLY A 385 -33.11 -13.34 2.01
N ALA A 386 -33.23 -12.29 1.19
CA ALA A 386 -32.57 -12.18 -0.10
C ALA A 386 -32.20 -10.72 -0.41
N VAL A 387 -31.01 -10.51 -1.00
CA VAL A 387 -30.49 -9.18 -1.33
C VAL A 387 -29.83 -9.22 -2.70
N PRO A 388 -29.99 -8.19 -3.56
CA PRO A 388 -29.25 -8.10 -4.82
C PRO A 388 -27.73 -8.11 -4.61
N ALA A 389 -26.99 -8.77 -5.47
CA ALA A 389 -25.54 -8.97 -5.32
C ALA A 389 -24.75 -7.63 -5.23
N SER A 390 -25.12 -6.63 -6.04
CA SER A 390 -24.51 -5.29 -5.99
C SER A 390 -24.78 -4.59 -4.65
N GLU A 391 -25.99 -4.71 -4.11
CA GLU A 391 -26.37 -4.13 -2.83
C GLU A 391 -25.68 -4.84 -1.67
N ALA A 392 -25.62 -6.18 -1.72
CA ALA A 392 -24.88 -6.97 -0.73
C ALA A 392 -23.39 -6.56 -0.67
N LEU A 393 -22.79 -6.23 -1.82
CA LEU A 393 -21.43 -5.71 -1.90
C LEU A 393 -21.32 -4.29 -1.34
N ALA A 394 -22.20 -3.39 -1.75
CA ALA A 394 -22.22 -1.99 -1.30
C ALA A 394 -22.38 -1.89 0.22
N ARG A 395 -23.29 -2.67 0.79
CA ARG A 395 -23.56 -2.76 2.23
C ARG A 395 -22.57 -3.66 2.98
N SER A 396 -21.69 -4.32 2.24
CA SER A 396 -20.67 -5.21 2.82
C SER A 396 -21.25 -6.38 3.64
N LEU A 397 -22.39 -6.93 3.24
CA LEU A 397 -23.03 -8.05 3.95
C LEU A 397 -22.10 -9.28 3.94
N ASN A 398 -22.06 -9.98 5.06
CA ASN A 398 -21.19 -11.14 5.24
C ASN A 398 -21.77 -12.41 4.65
N ILE A 399 -23.03 -12.68 4.94
CA ILE A 399 -23.70 -13.93 4.55
C ILE A 399 -23.75 -14.10 3.03
N PRO A 400 -24.29 -13.12 2.24
CA PRO A 400 -24.28 -13.25 0.79
C PRO A 400 -22.89 -13.46 0.23
N THR A 401 -21.88 -12.76 0.79
CA THR A 401 -20.51 -12.88 0.29
C THR A 401 -19.87 -14.23 0.61
N VAL A 402 -20.14 -14.81 1.78
CA VAL A 402 -19.68 -16.16 2.12
C VAL A 402 -20.34 -17.20 1.20
N THR A 403 -21.63 -17.06 0.92
CA THR A 403 -22.34 -17.91 -0.05
C THR A 403 -21.76 -17.78 -1.46
N MET A 404 -21.41 -16.54 -1.88
CA MET A 404 -20.69 -16.31 -3.13
C MET A 404 -19.37 -17.06 -3.16
N LEU A 405 -18.54 -16.95 -2.10
CA LEU A 405 -17.26 -17.64 -2.04
C LEU A 405 -17.40 -19.16 -2.03
N GLN A 406 -18.43 -19.68 -1.34
CA GLN A 406 -18.72 -21.10 -1.33
C GLN A 406 -19.05 -21.63 -2.75
N ARG A 407 -19.86 -20.87 -3.50
CA ARG A 407 -20.21 -21.21 -4.91
C ARG A 407 -19.03 -21.05 -5.86
N TYR A 408 -18.24 -20.01 -5.71
CA TYR A 408 -17.07 -19.72 -6.56
C TYR A 408 -15.93 -20.71 -6.30
N GLY A 409 -15.75 -21.13 -5.06
CA GLY A 409 -14.70 -22.02 -4.60
C GLY A 409 -13.49 -21.30 -4.02
N VAL A 410 -13.18 -21.62 -2.76
CA VAL A 410 -12.05 -21.01 -2.03
C VAL A 410 -10.71 -21.15 -2.76
N PRO A 411 -10.30 -22.32 -3.30
CA PRO A 411 -9.02 -22.46 -4.01
C PRO A 411 -8.92 -21.58 -5.24
N LYS A 412 -10.03 -21.41 -5.96
CA LYS A 412 -10.10 -20.58 -7.17
C LYS A 412 -9.92 -19.10 -6.83
N PHE A 413 -10.64 -18.60 -5.83
CA PHE A 413 -10.53 -17.23 -5.36
C PHE A 413 -9.15 -16.94 -4.75
N TYR A 414 -8.59 -17.86 -3.98
CA TYR A 414 -7.23 -17.78 -3.46
C TYR A 414 -6.20 -17.57 -4.57
N ASN A 415 -6.25 -18.39 -5.64
CA ASN A 415 -5.35 -18.27 -6.78
C ASN A 415 -5.54 -16.95 -7.52
N PHE A 416 -6.79 -16.51 -7.68
CA PHE A 416 -7.10 -15.21 -8.27
C PHE A 416 -6.46 -14.05 -7.46
N LEU A 417 -6.62 -14.04 -6.13
CA LEU A 417 -5.99 -13.03 -5.27
C LEU A 417 -4.46 -13.02 -5.39
N LYS A 418 -3.83 -14.18 -5.48
CA LYS A 418 -2.37 -14.24 -5.72
C LYS A 418 -1.98 -13.63 -7.06
N GLN A 419 -2.77 -13.85 -8.11
CA GLN A 419 -2.54 -13.25 -9.43
C GLN A 419 -2.78 -11.74 -9.44
N THR A 420 -3.60 -11.20 -8.56
CA THR A 420 -3.78 -9.76 -8.38
C THR A 420 -2.69 -9.09 -7.56
N GLY A 421 -1.73 -9.86 -7.02
CA GLY A 421 -0.57 -9.32 -6.32
C GLY A 421 -0.67 -9.33 -4.78
N ILE A 422 -1.66 -10.00 -4.19
CA ILE A 422 -1.73 -10.16 -2.73
C ILE A 422 -0.63 -11.13 -2.29
N SER A 423 0.49 -10.57 -1.81
CA SER A 423 1.73 -11.31 -1.52
C SER A 423 1.69 -12.10 -0.21
N THR A 424 0.79 -11.75 0.69
CA THR A 424 0.68 -12.30 2.05
C THR A 424 0.00 -13.66 2.13
N LEU A 425 -0.58 -14.15 1.04
CA LEU A 425 -1.21 -15.46 0.96
C LEU A 425 -0.16 -16.58 0.84
N THR A 426 0.50 -16.89 1.95
CA THR A 426 1.63 -17.85 2.01
C THR A 426 1.22 -19.27 2.41
N ARG A 427 0.04 -19.46 3.01
CA ARG A 427 -0.49 -20.76 3.43
C ARG A 427 -1.43 -21.35 2.36
N PRO A 428 -1.70 -22.66 2.36
CA PRO A 428 -2.64 -23.27 1.41
C PRO A 428 -4.06 -22.68 1.54
N ALA A 429 -4.83 -22.70 0.44
CA ALA A 429 -6.21 -22.20 0.41
C ALA A 429 -7.12 -22.84 1.48
N SER A 430 -6.92 -24.11 1.78
CA SER A 430 -7.66 -24.86 2.81
C SER A 430 -7.47 -24.31 4.22
N HIS A 431 -6.32 -23.64 4.49
CA HIS A 431 -6.07 -23.01 5.79
C HIS A 431 -6.99 -21.81 6.03
N TYR A 432 -7.27 -21.05 4.98
CA TYR A 432 -8.13 -19.85 5.09
C TYR A 432 -9.61 -20.21 5.05
N GLY A 433 -10.00 -21.23 4.28
CA GLY A 433 -11.40 -21.62 4.14
C GLY A 433 -12.31 -20.45 3.74
N LEU A 434 -13.56 -20.49 4.15
CA LEU A 434 -14.54 -19.42 3.88
C LEU A 434 -14.25 -18.11 4.64
N SER A 435 -13.44 -18.17 5.69
CA SER A 435 -13.03 -16.97 6.43
C SER A 435 -12.13 -16.03 5.60
N LEU A 436 -11.53 -16.53 4.51
CA LEU A 436 -10.74 -15.75 3.54
C LEU A 436 -11.39 -14.41 3.17
N ILE A 437 -12.70 -14.41 2.96
CA ILE A 437 -13.45 -13.21 2.50
C ILE A 437 -13.90 -12.29 3.64
N LEU A 438 -13.76 -12.71 4.89
CA LEU A 438 -14.16 -11.98 6.09
C LEU A 438 -12.98 -11.52 6.96
N GLY A 439 -11.74 -11.65 6.44
CA GLY A 439 -10.53 -11.24 7.16
C GLY A 439 -9.74 -12.39 7.79
N GLY A 440 -10.03 -13.65 7.45
CA GLY A 440 -9.18 -14.80 7.78
C GLY A 440 -7.83 -14.77 7.06
N ALA A 441 -7.69 -13.91 6.05
CA ALA A 441 -6.42 -13.62 5.39
C ALA A 441 -5.87 -12.27 5.85
N GLU A 442 -4.55 -12.14 5.80
CA GLU A 442 -3.86 -10.85 5.95
C GLU A 442 -3.52 -10.27 4.58
N GLY A 443 -3.43 -8.94 4.51
CA GLY A 443 -2.96 -8.18 3.36
C GLY A 443 -2.12 -6.99 3.82
N THR A 444 -1.28 -6.46 2.94
CA THR A 444 -0.60 -5.18 3.17
C THR A 444 -1.40 -4.05 2.56
N LEU A 445 -1.30 -2.85 3.13
CA LEU A 445 -1.93 -1.66 2.54
C LEU A 445 -1.37 -1.39 1.14
N TRP A 446 -0.11 -1.73 0.92
CA TRP A 446 0.53 -1.66 -0.38
C TRP A 446 -0.15 -2.56 -1.41
N ASP A 447 -0.22 -3.87 -1.16
CA ASP A 447 -0.77 -4.85 -2.12
C ASP A 447 -2.22 -4.54 -2.47
N ILE A 448 -3.02 -4.24 -1.44
CA ILE A 448 -4.44 -3.94 -1.60
C ILE A 448 -4.64 -2.67 -2.43
N THR A 449 -3.93 -1.57 -2.10
CA THR A 449 -4.07 -0.31 -2.84
C THR A 449 -3.58 -0.44 -4.28
N CYS A 450 -2.47 -1.17 -4.52
CA CYS A 450 -1.99 -1.47 -5.87
C CYS A 450 -3.01 -2.29 -6.67
N ALA A 451 -3.64 -3.31 -6.07
CA ALA A 451 -4.65 -4.12 -6.76
C ALA A 451 -5.88 -3.30 -7.18
N TYR A 452 -6.36 -2.39 -6.33
CA TYR A 452 -7.43 -1.44 -6.71
C TYR A 452 -6.96 -0.44 -7.78
N THR A 453 -5.70 0.00 -7.72
CA THR A 453 -5.10 0.85 -8.76
C THR A 453 -5.08 0.13 -10.10
N ASP A 454 -4.71 -1.15 -10.15
CA ASP A 454 -4.68 -1.95 -11.37
C ASP A 454 -6.09 -2.10 -11.99
N MET A 455 -7.13 -2.24 -11.17
CA MET A 455 -8.52 -2.19 -11.65
C MET A 455 -8.84 -0.84 -12.31
N ALA A 456 -8.48 0.28 -11.67
CA ALA A 456 -8.72 1.61 -12.24
C ALA A 456 -7.93 1.85 -13.54
N ARG A 457 -6.69 1.38 -13.61
CA ARG A 457 -5.84 1.44 -14.79
C ARG A 457 -6.43 0.66 -15.94
N CYS A 458 -6.98 -0.53 -15.65
CA CYS A 458 -7.71 -1.34 -16.65
C CYS A 458 -8.86 -0.57 -17.28
N LEU A 459 -9.69 0.13 -16.47
CA LEU A 459 -10.79 0.96 -16.99
C LEU A 459 -10.32 2.12 -17.88
N LYS A 460 -9.12 2.61 -17.67
CA LYS A 460 -8.51 3.67 -18.48
C LYS A 460 -7.78 3.13 -19.71
N GLY A 461 -7.77 1.83 -19.94
CA GLY A 461 -7.03 1.20 -21.04
C GLY A 461 -5.51 1.36 -20.92
N LEU A 462 -4.99 1.48 -19.69
CA LEU A 462 -3.57 1.62 -19.44
C LEU A 462 -2.94 0.24 -19.27
N ASP A 463 -1.74 0.08 -19.82
CA ASP A 463 -0.96 -1.15 -19.69
C ASP A 463 -0.67 -1.50 -18.24
N LYS A 464 -0.63 -2.79 -17.95
CA LYS A 464 -0.24 -3.28 -16.64
C LYS A 464 1.25 -3.04 -16.43
N THR A 465 1.57 -2.29 -15.38
CA THR A 465 2.94 -2.02 -14.94
C THR A 465 3.04 -2.28 -13.45
N ASN A 466 4.26 -2.55 -12.95
CA ASN A 466 4.44 -2.65 -11.51
C ASN A 466 4.36 -1.26 -10.86
N CYS A 467 3.71 -1.17 -9.71
CA CYS A 467 3.72 0.02 -8.89
C CYS A 467 5.14 0.26 -8.35
N SER A 468 5.77 1.41 -8.69
CA SER A 468 7.15 1.72 -8.33
C SER A 468 7.26 2.96 -7.47
N LEU A 469 8.10 2.87 -6.41
CA LEU A 469 8.48 3.99 -5.55
C LEU A 469 9.66 4.81 -6.11
N LEU A 470 10.38 4.31 -7.11
CA LEU A 470 11.54 4.95 -7.70
C LEU A 470 11.23 5.56 -9.04
N LEU A 471 11.67 6.79 -9.23
CA LEU A 471 11.49 7.51 -10.49
C LEU A 471 12.30 6.87 -11.63
N SER A 472 13.48 6.33 -11.35
CA SER A 472 14.35 5.67 -12.33
C SER A 472 13.85 4.31 -12.80
N ASP A 473 13.10 3.60 -11.97
CA ASP A 473 12.61 2.25 -12.31
C ASP A 473 11.45 2.28 -13.32
N SER A 474 10.83 3.45 -13.53
CA SER A 474 9.77 3.63 -14.52
C SER A 474 10.23 3.32 -15.95
N ALA A 475 11.54 3.44 -16.24
CA ALA A 475 12.12 3.17 -17.56
C ALA A 475 12.64 1.73 -17.73
N HIS A 476 12.86 0.98 -16.65
CA HIS A 476 13.52 -0.33 -16.66
C HIS A 476 12.60 -1.52 -16.31
N ASN A 477 11.38 -1.27 -15.86
CA ASN A 477 10.42 -2.31 -15.43
C ASN A 477 9.74 -3.08 -16.57
N ALA A 478 10.15 -2.89 -17.82
CA ALA A 478 9.64 -3.68 -18.95
C ALA A 478 10.07 -5.16 -18.93
N LEU A 479 10.96 -5.57 -18.02
CA LEU A 479 11.50 -6.93 -17.95
C LEU A 479 11.17 -7.71 -16.68
N SER A 480 10.47 -7.10 -15.68
CA SER A 480 9.97 -7.86 -14.54
C SER A 480 8.68 -8.59 -14.93
N VAL A 481 8.56 -9.86 -14.53
CA VAL A 481 7.39 -10.71 -14.77
C VAL A 481 6.13 -9.97 -14.30
N VAL A 482 5.40 -9.40 -15.25
CA VAL A 482 4.09 -8.78 -14.99
C VAL A 482 3.13 -9.91 -14.64
N PRO A 483 2.44 -9.89 -13.49
CA PRO A 483 1.44 -10.90 -13.19
C PRO A 483 0.43 -11.02 -14.33
N THR A 484 0.12 -12.25 -14.75
CA THR A 484 -0.56 -12.58 -16.00
C THR A 484 -2.07 -12.29 -16.04
N SER A 485 -2.71 -11.87 -14.94
CA SER A 485 -4.14 -11.55 -14.95
C SER A 485 -4.39 -10.11 -15.38
N SER A 486 -4.85 -9.92 -16.60
CA SER A 486 -5.48 -8.65 -16.99
C SER A 486 -6.91 -8.64 -16.48
N PHE A 487 -7.31 -7.59 -15.78
CA PHE A 487 -8.72 -7.35 -15.46
C PHE A 487 -9.52 -7.08 -16.74
N SER A 488 -10.82 -7.41 -16.70
CA SER A 488 -11.76 -7.03 -17.76
C SER A 488 -12.36 -5.66 -17.46
N PRO A 489 -12.30 -4.69 -18.38
CA PRO A 489 -12.84 -3.36 -18.15
C PRO A 489 -14.33 -3.39 -17.76
N CYS A 490 -15.14 -4.23 -18.43
CA CYS A 490 -16.58 -4.32 -18.18
C CYS A 490 -16.90 -4.83 -16.78
N ALA A 491 -16.22 -5.88 -16.32
CA ALA A 491 -16.41 -6.42 -14.98
C ALA A 491 -15.92 -5.46 -13.91
N VAL A 492 -14.80 -4.75 -14.15
CA VAL A 492 -14.31 -3.70 -13.24
C VAL A 492 -15.31 -2.56 -13.17
N TRP A 493 -15.85 -2.12 -14.33
CA TRP A 493 -16.83 -1.03 -14.35
C TRP A 493 -18.07 -1.38 -13.53
N GLN A 494 -18.66 -2.59 -13.70
CA GLN A 494 -19.79 -3.04 -12.88
C GLN A 494 -19.45 -3.16 -11.40
N THR A 495 -18.22 -3.58 -11.08
CA THR A 495 -17.75 -3.66 -9.69
C THR A 495 -17.63 -2.27 -9.06
N PHE A 496 -17.03 -1.31 -9.77
CA PHE A 496 -16.90 0.06 -9.28
C PHE A 496 -18.24 0.77 -9.23
N ASP A 497 -19.14 0.47 -10.18
CA ASP A 497 -20.52 0.97 -10.17
C ASP A 497 -21.28 0.51 -8.91
N ALA A 498 -21.10 -0.74 -8.50
CA ALA A 498 -21.68 -1.25 -7.26
C ALA A 498 -21.08 -0.59 -5.99
N ILE A 499 -19.75 -0.41 -5.92
CA ILE A 499 -19.12 0.16 -4.71
C ILE A 499 -19.09 1.69 -4.68
N LYS A 500 -19.46 2.41 -5.72
CA LYS A 500 -19.72 3.86 -5.63
C LYS A 500 -20.95 4.16 -4.78
N GLU A 501 -21.89 3.19 -4.68
CA GLU A 501 -23.15 3.30 -3.93
C GLU A 501 -23.00 3.05 -2.42
N VAL A 502 -21.78 2.78 -1.93
CA VAL A 502 -21.49 2.66 -0.49
C VAL A 502 -21.85 3.97 0.22
N ASN A 503 -22.66 3.89 1.29
CA ASN A 503 -23.04 5.07 2.06
C ASN A 503 -21.82 5.75 2.66
N ARG A 504 -21.68 7.05 2.38
CA ARG A 504 -20.60 7.88 2.94
C ARG A 504 -20.89 8.24 4.39
N PRO A 505 -19.89 8.23 5.26
CA PRO A 505 -20.03 8.77 6.61
C PRO A 505 -20.43 10.24 6.53
N GLU A 506 -21.45 10.64 7.30
CA GLU A 506 -21.91 12.03 7.48
C GLU A 506 -22.46 12.76 6.24
N GLU A 507 -22.48 12.10 5.06
CA GLU A 507 -22.92 12.69 3.79
C GLU A 507 -24.10 11.91 3.21
N ILE A 508 -25.29 12.07 3.78
CA ILE A 508 -26.50 11.34 3.35
C ILE A 508 -26.91 11.69 1.91
N ASP A 509 -26.71 12.94 1.51
CA ASP A 509 -27.15 13.49 0.21
C ASP A 509 -26.04 13.71 -0.82
N TRP A 510 -24.89 13.03 -0.69
CA TRP A 510 -23.77 13.23 -1.59
C TRP A 510 -24.09 13.08 -3.09
N ARG A 511 -25.11 12.27 -3.42
CA ARG A 511 -25.56 12.06 -4.81
C ARG A 511 -26.22 13.31 -5.41
N THR A 512 -26.78 14.16 -4.60
CA THR A 512 -27.52 15.38 -5.03
C THR A 512 -26.63 16.61 -5.07
N ILE A 513 -25.40 16.54 -4.55
CA ILE A 513 -24.45 17.66 -4.51
C ILE A 513 -23.47 17.54 -5.70
N PRO A 514 -23.62 18.34 -6.78
CA PRO A 514 -22.82 18.19 -8.01
C PRO A 514 -21.33 18.41 -7.82
N SER A 515 -20.91 19.11 -6.76
CA SER A 515 -19.51 19.37 -6.43
C SER A 515 -18.81 18.20 -5.75
N MET A 516 -19.54 17.19 -5.29
CA MET A 516 -18.94 16.03 -4.64
C MET A 516 -18.42 15.02 -5.65
N GLN A 517 -17.14 14.66 -5.52
CA GLN A 517 -16.50 13.70 -6.38
C GLN A 517 -17.06 12.29 -6.17
N THR A 518 -17.39 11.60 -7.26
CA THR A 518 -17.77 10.17 -7.21
C THR A 518 -16.52 9.32 -6.99
N ILE A 519 -16.56 8.45 -5.98
CA ILE A 519 -15.45 7.59 -5.58
C ILE A 519 -15.97 6.15 -5.46
N ALA A 520 -15.35 5.20 -6.14
CA ALA A 520 -15.54 3.79 -5.85
C ALA A 520 -14.74 3.46 -4.59
N TRP A 521 -15.40 3.00 -3.52
CA TRP A 521 -14.69 2.77 -2.28
C TRP A 521 -15.22 1.57 -1.50
N LYS A 522 -14.35 0.98 -0.69
CA LYS A 522 -14.67 -0.17 0.14
C LYS A 522 -14.03 -0.04 1.51
N THR A 523 -14.77 -0.47 2.52
CA THR A 523 -14.29 -0.58 3.89
C THR A 523 -13.97 -2.01 4.25
N GLY A 524 -13.03 -2.18 5.19
CA GLY A 524 -12.76 -3.41 5.89
C GLY A 524 -12.75 -3.16 7.39
N THR A 525 -13.29 -4.11 8.15
CA THR A 525 -13.18 -4.13 9.62
C THR A 525 -12.85 -5.56 10.00
N SER A 526 -11.73 -5.77 10.69
CA SER A 526 -11.35 -7.11 11.12
C SER A 526 -12.13 -7.56 12.34
N TYR A 527 -12.19 -8.88 12.53
CA TYR A 527 -12.78 -9.47 13.72
C TYR A 527 -12.09 -8.97 14.99
N GLY A 528 -12.87 -8.59 15.99
CA GLY A 528 -12.36 -8.02 17.25
C GLY A 528 -11.92 -6.57 17.13
N PHE A 529 -12.34 -5.84 16.08
CA PHE A 529 -12.08 -4.40 15.91
C PHE A 529 -10.59 -4.03 16.02
N ARG A 530 -9.71 -4.78 15.33
CA ARG A 530 -8.25 -4.58 15.35
C ARG A 530 -7.74 -3.72 14.20
N ASP A 531 -8.36 -3.87 13.03
CA ASP A 531 -7.95 -3.24 11.80
C ASP A 531 -9.17 -2.59 11.13
N ALA A 532 -9.07 -1.32 10.81
CA ALA A 532 -10.05 -0.57 10.04
C ALA A 532 -9.41 -0.10 8.73
N TRP A 533 -10.06 -0.41 7.62
CA TRP A 533 -9.60 -0.11 6.28
C TRP A 533 -10.58 0.76 5.53
N ALA A 534 -10.06 1.62 4.68
CA ALA A 534 -10.79 2.23 3.58
C ALA A 534 -9.89 2.32 2.35
N VAL A 535 -10.38 1.87 1.21
CA VAL A 535 -9.71 2.06 -0.06
C VAL A 535 -10.69 2.69 -1.03
N GLY A 536 -10.31 3.83 -1.57
CA GLY A 536 -11.09 4.60 -2.54
C GLY A 536 -10.34 4.78 -3.85
N VAL A 537 -11.07 4.80 -4.96
CA VAL A 537 -10.50 4.91 -6.29
C VAL A 537 -11.29 5.88 -7.14
N THR A 538 -10.56 6.72 -7.86
CA THR A 538 -11.06 7.60 -8.92
C THR A 538 -10.24 7.35 -10.20
N PRO A 539 -10.61 7.90 -11.35
CA PRO A 539 -9.78 7.80 -12.54
C PRO A 539 -8.36 8.36 -12.42
N ARG A 540 -8.10 9.16 -11.40
CA ARG A 540 -6.81 9.82 -11.20
C ARG A 540 -6.00 9.28 -10.04
N TYR A 541 -6.65 8.95 -8.93
CA TYR A 541 -5.98 8.54 -7.70
C TYR A 541 -6.61 7.29 -7.08
N ALA A 542 -5.77 6.47 -6.48
CA ALA A 542 -6.16 5.45 -5.53
C ALA A 542 -5.61 5.82 -4.14
N VAL A 543 -6.47 5.79 -3.15
CA VAL A 543 -6.14 6.13 -1.76
C VAL A 543 -6.44 4.94 -0.88
N GLY A 544 -5.43 4.42 -0.22
CA GLY A 544 -5.55 3.39 0.80
C GLY A 544 -5.29 3.97 2.18
N VAL A 545 -6.18 3.67 3.13
CA VAL A 545 -6.08 4.09 4.53
C VAL A 545 -6.26 2.88 5.44
N TRP A 546 -5.39 2.77 6.42
CA TRP A 546 -5.53 1.85 7.55
C TRP A 546 -5.46 2.62 8.86
N VAL A 547 -6.36 2.27 9.81
CA VAL A 547 -6.42 2.83 11.15
C VAL A 547 -6.49 1.69 12.16
N GLY A 548 -5.75 1.77 13.26
CA GLY A 548 -5.75 0.75 14.30
C GLY A 548 -4.64 0.92 15.31
N ASN A 549 -4.26 -0.19 15.94
CA ASN A 549 -3.08 -0.24 16.81
C ASN A 549 -2.04 -1.20 16.22
N ALA A 550 -0.81 -0.73 16.09
CA ALA A 550 0.29 -1.54 15.54
C ALA A 550 0.55 -2.82 16.34
N THR A 551 0.19 -2.83 17.62
CA THR A 551 0.22 -3.99 18.53
C THR A 551 -0.82 -5.05 18.19
N GLY A 552 -1.83 -4.74 17.37
CA GLY A 552 -2.98 -5.61 17.11
C GLY A 552 -4.06 -5.57 18.20
N GLU A 553 -3.99 -4.61 19.12
CA GLU A 553 -5.02 -4.41 20.14
C GLU A 553 -6.30 -3.88 19.48
N GLY A 554 -7.42 -4.57 19.70
CA GLY A 554 -8.73 -4.14 19.22
C GLY A 554 -9.35 -3.07 20.13
N LYS A 555 -10.10 -2.15 19.52
CA LYS A 555 -10.81 -1.10 20.27
C LYS A 555 -12.28 -1.04 19.83
N PRO A 556 -13.23 -1.00 20.76
CA PRO A 556 -14.65 -0.76 20.43
C PRO A 556 -14.78 0.53 19.60
N GLY A 557 -15.52 0.46 18.50
CA GLY A 557 -15.70 1.61 17.59
C GLY A 557 -14.66 1.74 16.47
N LEU A 558 -13.59 0.93 16.46
CA LEU A 558 -12.65 0.87 15.34
C LEU A 558 -13.31 0.15 14.15
N VAL A 559 -14.12 0.88 13.41
CA VAL A 559 -14.90 0.41 12.25
C VAL A 559 -14.47 1.19 11.02
N GLY A 560 -14.18 0.48 9.92
CA GLY A 560 -13.66 1.08 8.70
C GLY A 560 -14.45 2.29 8.20
N ALA A 561 -15.78 2.22 8.22
CA ALA A 561 -16.65 3.32 7.80
C ALA A 561 -16.59 4.55 8.72
N ARG A 562 -16.32 4.36 10.02
CA ARG A 562 -16.31 5.46 11.00
C ARG A 562 -14.93 6.03 11.28
N THR A 563 -13.86 5.31 10.94
CA THR A 563 -12.49 5.71 11.22
C THR A 563 -11.69 5.91 9.94
N ALA A 564 -11.38 4.85 9.20
CA ALA A 564 -10.59 4.94 7.97
C ALA A 564 -11.31 5.66 6.81
N GLY A 565 -12.64 5.54 6.73
CA GLY A 565 -13.46 6.19 5.69
C GLY A 565 -13.34 7.72 5.70
N PRO A 566 -13.66 8.41 6.81
CA PRO A 566 -13.51 9.87 6.89
C PRO A 566 -12.09 10.35 6.56
N VAL A 567 -11.07 9.68 7.07
CA VAL A 567 -9.66 9.98 6.73
C VAL A 567 -9.42 9.87 5.22
N MET A 568 -9.93 8.82 4.58
CA MET A 568 -9.79 8.63 3.13
C MET A 568 -10.47 9.75 2.33
N PHE A 569 -11.68 10.17 2.72
CA PHE A 569 -12.37 11.28 2.05
C PHE A 569 -11.64 12.59 2.22
N ASP A 570 -11.10 12.86 3.40
CA ASP A 570 -10.28 14.05 3.65
C ASP A 570 -9.01 14.05 2.77
N VAL A 571 -8.39 12.87 2.54
CA VAL A 571 -7.27 12.78 1.59
C VAL A 571 -7.74 13.11 0.18
N PHE A 572 -8.91 12.62 -0.27
CA PHE A 572 -9.43 12.97 -1.59
C PHE A 572 -9.74 14.45 -1.72
N ASN A 573 -10.14 15.13 -0.64
CA ASN A 573 -10.38 16.57 -0.63
C ASN A 573 -9.10 17.40 -0.80
N LEU A 574 -7.93 16.86 -0.43
CA LEU A 574 -6.62 17.47 -0.70
C LEU A 574 -6.15 17.26 -2.15
N LEU A 575 -6.70 16.29 -2.85
CA LEU A 575 -6.28 15.92 -4.19
C LEU A 575 -7.15 16.59 -5.26
N PRO A 576 -6.58 16.92 -6.43
CA PRO A 576 -7.38 17.40 -7.55
C PRO A 576 -8.48 16.41 -7.95
N SER A 577 -9.70 16.89 -8.07
CA SER A 577 -10.86 16.11 -8.49
C SER A 577 -10.71 15.57 -9.93
N SER A 578 -11.46 14.53 -10.24
CA SER A 578 -11.58 13.98 -11.59
C SER A 578 -13.02 13.57 -11.89
N PRO A 579 -13.48 13.61 -13.15
CA PRO A 579 -14.76 13.04 -13.53
C PRO A 579 -14.80 11.54 -13.24
N TRP A 580 -16.01 10.96 -13.22
CA TRP A 580 -16.18 9.52 -13.05
C TRP A 580 -15.58 8.72 -14.22
N PHE A 581 -15.38 7.43 -14.02
CA PHE A 581 -14.93 6.51 -15.07
C PHE A 581 -15.92 6.46 -16.23
N VAL A 582 -15.41 6.46 -17.45
CA VAL A 582 -16.20 6.26 -18.64
C VAL A 582 -16.56 4.76 -18.74
N ARG A 583 -17.84 4.48 -18.99
CA ARG A 583 -18.29 3.11 -19.23
C ARG A 583 -17.64 2.58 -20.51
N PRO A 584 -17.07 1.36 -20.51
CA PRO A 584 -16.59 0.72 -21.74
C PRO A 584 -17.69 0.66 -22.83
N SER A 585 -17.34 1.05 -24.04
CA SER A 585 -18.27 1.04 -25.18
C SER A 585 -18.48 -0.36 -25.74
N GLU A 586 -17.52 -1.25 -25.55
CA GLU A 586 -17.52 -2.62 -26.07
C GLU A 586 -17.41 -3.64 -24.93
N GLY A 587 -17.81 -4.88 -25.21
CA GLY A 587 -17.69 -5.99 -24.25
C GLY A 587 -18.91 -6.20 -23.37
N PHE A 588 -19.97 -5.39 -23.52
CA PHE A 588 -21.29 -5.63 -22.95
C PHE A 588 -22.26 -6.16 -23.98
N VAL A 589 -23.26 -6.89 -23.52
CA VAL A 589 -24.42 -7.34 -24.28
C VAL A 589 -25.69 -6.99 -23.51
N ASP A 590 -26.76 -6.67 -24.20
CA ASP A 590 -28.08 -6.51 -23.61
C ASP A 590 -28.66 -7.87 -23.21
N ALA A 591 -29.25 -7.94 -22.04
CA ALA A 591 -29.94 -9.13 -21.55
C ALA A 591 -31.23 -8.75 -20.83
N GLU A 592 -32.28 -9.51 -21.12
CA GLU A 592 -33.52 -9.44 -20.34
C GLU A 592 -33.36 -10.21 -19.02
N VAL A 593 -33.55 -9.50 -17.91
CA VAL A 593 -33.50 -10.06 -16.57
C VAL A 593 -34.84 -9.94 -15.89
N CYS A 594 -35.13 -10.85 -14.99
CA CYS A 594 -36.30 -10.77 -14.14
C CYS A 594 -36.19 -9.55 -13.21
N HIS A 595 -37.19 -8.68 -13.21
CA HIS A 595 -37.23 -7.47 -12.39
C HIS A 595 -37.04 -7.76 -10.89
N LEU A 596 -37.71 -8.80 -10.37
CA LEU A 596 -37.67 -9.14 -8.93
C LEU A 596 -36.42 -9.88 -8.49
N SER A 597 -35.84 -10.71 -9.35
CA SER A 597 -34.73 -11.58 -8.93
C SER A 597 -33.37 -11.20 -9.50
N GLY A 598 -33.34 -10.34 -10.51
CA GLY A 598 -32.09 -10.00 -11.21
C GLY A 598 -31.40 -11.16 -11.96
N HIS A 599 -32.01 -12.35 -12.02
CA HIS A 599 -31.57 -13.47 -12.86
C HIS A 599 -31.99 -13.25 -14.31
N LEU A 600 -31.41 -14.00 -15.26
CA LEU A 600 -31.93 -14.01 -16.61
C LEU A 600 -33.42 -14.35 -16.60
N LYS A 601 -34.16 -13.75 -17.56
CA LYS A 601 -35.58 -13.98 -17.72
C LYS A 601 -35.92 -15.46 -17.79
N GLY A 602 -36.73 -15.91 -16.87
CA GLY A 602 -37.32 -17.25 -16.86
C GLY A 602 -38.63 -17.32 -17.65
N ARG A 603 -39.09 -18.53 -17.92
CA ARG A 603 -40.32 -18.81 -18.70
C ARG A 603 -41.56 -18.08 -18.16
N PHE A 604 -41.62 -17.87 -16.86
CA PHE A 604 -42.81 -17.34 -16.18
C PHE A 604 -42.60 -15.91 -15.63
N CYS A 605 -41.50 -15.24 -15.97
CA CYS A 605 -41.28 -13.85 -15.62
C CYS A 605 -42.12 -12.94 -16.52
N GLU A 606 -43.01 -12.12 -15.92
CA GLU A 606 -43.85 -11.15 -16.61
C GLU A 606 -43.16 -9.78 -16.68
N GLU A 607 -42.59 -9.33 -15.58
CA GLU A 607 -41.85 -8.08 -15.51
C GLU A 607 -40.38 -8.32 -15.67
N THR A 608 -39.77 -7.62 -16.64
CA THR A 608 -38.35 -7.77 -16.99
C THR A 608 -37.71 -6.43 -17.24
N ASP A 609 -36.44 -6.32 -16.88
CA ASP A 609 -35.58 -5.19 -17.22
C ASP A 609 -34.56 -5.60 -18.27
N THR A 610 -34.21 -4.67 -19.14
CA THR A 610 -33.06 -4.86 -20.05
C THR A 610 -31.82 -4.19 -19.44
N ILE A 611 -30.81 -4.98 -19.14
CA ILE A 611 -29.56 -4.49 -18.55
C ILE A 611 -28.35 -4.91 -19.36
N LEU A 612 -27.28 -4.14 -19.25
CA LEU A 612 -25.98 -4.49 -19.82
C LEU A 612 -25.25 -5.50 -18.94
N ILE A 613 -24.87 -6.63 -19.49
CA ILE A 613 -24.11 -7.66 -18.80
C ILE A 613 -22.87 -8.05 -19.62
N LEU A 614 -21.93 -8.75 -19.00
CA LEU A 614 -20.84 -9.40 -19.73
C LEU A 614 -21.41 -10.57 -20.56
N PRO A 615 -20.83 -10.91 -21.71
CA PRO A 615 -21.28 -12.05 -22.53
C PRO A 615 -21.31 -13.39 -21.78
N ALA A 616 -20.39 -13.59 -20.82
CA ALA A 616 -20.38 -14.75 -19.94
C ALA A 616 -21.66 -14.85 -19.10
N GLY A 617 -22.28 -13.73 -18.75
CA GLY A 617 -23.50 -13.66 -17.98
C GLY A 617 -24.72 -14.27 -18.66
N LEU A 618 -24.73 -14.42 -20.00
CA LEU A 618 -25.77 -15.16 -20.74
C LEU A 618 -25.82 -16.65 -20.39
N LYS A 619 -24.81 -17.17 -19.68
CA LYS A 619 -24.76 -18.57 -19.20
C LYS A 619 -25.29 -18.72 -17.80
N THR A 620 -25.65 -17.62 -17.11
CA THR A 620 -26.25 -17.69 -15.78
C THR A 620 -27.61 -18.38 -15.83
N GLU A 621 -28.01 -18.89 -14.68
CA GLU A 621 -29.30 -19.54 -14.49
C GLU A 621 -30.45 -18.56 -14.74
N ALA A 622 -31.47 -19.05 -15.47
CA ALA A 622 -32.74 -18.30 -15.62
C ALA A 622 -33.46 -18.24 -14.26
N CYS A 623 -34.32 -17.22 -14.07
CA CYS A 623 -35.02 -16.99 -12.82
C CYS A 623 -35.72 -18.26 -12.31
N PRO A 624 -35.29 -18.80 -11.16
CA PRO A 624 -35.88 -20.03 -10.59
C PRO A 624 -37.09 -19.74 -9.69
N TYR A 625 -37.45 -18.49 -9.49
CA TYR A 625 -38.41 -18.08 -8.48
C TYR A 625 -39.81 -17.81 -9.01
N HIS A 626 -39.99 -17.69 -10.33
CA HIS A 626 -41.34 -17.55 -10.92
C HIS A 626 -41.87 -18.93 -11.31
N HIS A 627 -43.03 -19.25 -10.76
CA HIS A 627 -43.74 -20.49 -11.03
C HIS A 627 -45.15 -20.20 -11.51
N ARG A 628 -45.72 -21.06 -12.35
CA ARG A 628 -47.10 -21.02 -12.74
C ARG A 628 -47.93 -21.77 -11.69
N ILE A 629 -48.92 -21.09 -11.09
CA ILE A 629 -49.81 -21.67 -10.11
C ILE A 629 -51.26 -21.61 -10.60
N ASN A 630 -52.04 -22.56 -10.13
CA ASN A 630 -53.48 -22.60 -10.41
C ASN A 630 -54.24 -22.03 -9.21
N LEU A 631 -55.06 -21.03 -9.43
CA LEU A 631 -55.87 -20.36 -8.40
C LEU A 631 -57.34 -20.62 -8.62
N SER A 632 -58.13 -20.58 -7.53
CA SER A 632 -59.58 -20.52 -7.56
C SER A 632 -60.06 -19.29 -8.38
N ALA A 633 -61.29 -19.32 -8.83
CA ALA A 633 -61.87 -18.25 -9.65
C ALA A 633 -61.87 -16.86 -8.95
N ASP A 634 -61.85 -16.83 -7.62
CA ASP A 634 -61.73 -15.62 -6.79
C ASP A 634 -60.23 -15.24 -6.53
N GLY A 635 -59.27 -16.08 -6.92
CA GLY A 635 -57.83 -15.84 -6.72
C GLY A 635 -57.31 -16.00 -5.29
N THR A 636 -58.12 -16.50 -4.36
CA THR A 636 -57.79 -16.53 -2.91
C THR A 636 -57.14 -17.85 -2.47
N GLN A 637 -57.31 -18.93 -3.22
CA GLN A 637 -56.81 -20.27 -2.89
C GLN A 637 -56.13 -20.92 -4.08
N ARG A 638 -55.13 -21.76 -3.83
CA ARG A 638 -54.50 -22.60 -4.86
C ARG A 638 -55.34 -23.86 -5.10
N ILE A 639 -55.37 -24.30 -6.36
CA ILE A 639 -56.07 -25.52 -6.78
C ILE A 639 -54.99 -26.53 -7.23
N TYR A 640 -55.13 -27.77 -6.76
CA TYR A 640 -54.25 -28.85 -7.19
C TYR A 640 -54.50 -29.26 -8.65
N GLU A 641 -53.46 -29.74 -9.34
CA GLU A 641 -53.60 -30.20 -10.74
C GLU A 641 -54.67 -31.27 -10.88
N SER A 642 -54.82 -32.16 -9.88
CA SER A 642 -55.83 -33.19 -9.85
C SER A 642 -57.29 -32.67 -9.81
N CYS A 643 -57.49 -31.41 -9.41
CA CYS A 643 -58.82 -30.79 -9.28
C CYS A 643 -59.15 -29.82 -10.43
N ILE A 644 -58.23 -29.57 -11.36
CA ILE A 644 -58.42 -28.61 -12.47
C ILE A 644 -59.61 -29.03 -13.38
N ASN A 645 -59.85 -30.34 -13.52
CA ASN A 645 -60.95 -30.83 -14.37
C ASN A 645 -62.34 -30.70 -13.71
N THR A 646 -62.41 -30.41 -12.44
CA THR A 646 -63.67 -30.31 -11.68
C THR A 646 -64.00 -28.89 -11.28
N GLU A 647 -63.08 -27.95 -11.36
CA GLU A 647 -63.24 -26.56 -10.94
C GLU A 647 -62.65 -25.58 -11.94
N ALA A 648 -63.25 -24.38 -12.07
CA ALA A 648 -62.66 -23.29 -12.88
C ALA A 648 -61.39 -22.78 -12.20
N ALA A 649 -60.24 -23.04 -12.81
CA ALA A 649 -58.95 -22.59 -12.36
C ALA A 649 -58.40 -21.45 -13.20
N ILE A 650 -57.86 -20.42 -12.58
CA ILE A 650 -57.15 -19.33 -13.22
C ILE A 650 -55.65 -19.60 -13.06
N GLN A 651 -54.92 -19.65 -14.16
CA GLN A 651 -53.48 -19.77 -14.14
C GLN A 651 -52.83 -18.40 -13.97
N LYS A 652 -51.91 -18.27 -13.00
CA LYS A 652 -51.17 -17.04 -12.73
C LYS A 652 -49.68 -17.35 -12.50
N ASN A 653 -48.84 -16.48 -12.98
CA ASN A 653 -47.42 -16.54 -12.64
C ASN A 653 -47.19 -15.88 -11.27
N TRP A 654 -46.41 -16.51 -10.44
CA TRP A 654 -46.17 -16.10 -9.06
C TRP A 654 -44.74 -16.16 -8.69
N PHE A 655 -44.21 -15.09 -8.03
CA PHE A 655 -42.86 -15.02 -7.51
C PHE A 655 -42.80 -15.65 -6.12
N THR A 656 -41.95 -16.67 -5.95
CA THR A 656 -41.85 -17.44 -4.68
C THR A 656 -40.42 -17.65 -4.32
N LEU A 657 -40.00 -17.12 -3.17
CA LEU A 657 -38.70 -17.41 -2.61
C LEU A 657 -38.72 -18.76 -1.82
N PRO A 658 -37.54 -19.39 -1.62
CA PRO A 658 -37.43 -20.51 -0.71
C PRO A 658 -37.99 -20.15 0.69
N PRO A 659 -38.63 -21.05 1.42
CA PRO A 659 -39.35 -20.74 2.67
C PRO A 659 -38.48 -19.96 3.69
N VAL A 660 -37.22 -20.36 3.84
CA VAL A 660 -36.30 -19.67 4.76
C VAL A 660 -36.01 -18.23 4.32
N TRP A 661 -35.83 -18.02 3.00
CA TRP A 661 -35.58 -16.66 2.46
C TRP A 661 -36.86 -15.81 2.62
N GLU A 662 -38.02 -16.39 2.26
CA GLU A 662 -39.33 -15.74 2.35
C GLU A 662 -39.61 -15.22 3.77
N TRP A 663 -39.29 -16.03 4.80
CA TRP A 663 -39.51 -15.65 6.20
C TRP A 663 -38.86 -14.32 6.57
N TYR A 664 -37.60 -14.13 6.22
CA TYR A 664 -36.88 -12.88 6.49
C TYR A 664 -37.23 -11.79 5.48
N TYR A 665 -37.43 -12.14 4.20
CA TYR A 665 -37.64 -11.20 3.10
C TYR A 665 -38.96 -10.41 3.29
N LYS A 666 -40.06 -11.06 3.60
CA LYS A 666 -41.36 -10.43 3.79
C LYS A 666 -41.42 -9.41 4.95
N GLN A 667 -40.50 -9.50 5.90
CA GLN A 667 -40.38 -8.54 7.00
C GLN A 667 -39.90 -7.17 6.56
N ARG A 668 -39.13 -7.15 5.45
CA ARG A 668 -38.53 -5.94 4.87
C ARG A 668 -39.23 -5.48 3.60
N HIS A 669 -39.99 -6.38 2.97
CA HIS A 669 -40.71 -6.19 1.72
C HIS A 669 -42.21 -6.40 1.90
N PRO A 670 -42.97 -5.41 2.40
CA PRO A 670 -44.39 -5.53 2.62
C PRO A 670 -45.19 -5.73 1.32
N GLU A 671 -44.59 -5.40 0.16
CA GLU A 671 -45.14 -5.66 -1.18
C GLU A 671 -45.08 -7.14 -1.60
N TYR A 672 -44.26 -7.94 -0.92
CA TYR A 672 -44.09 -9.37 -1.24
C TYR A 672 -45.37 -10.15 -0.95
N LYS A 673 -45.89 -10.85 -1.96
CA LYS A 673 -47.08 -11.66 -1.87
C LYS A 673 -46.77 -13.12 -1.60
N THR A 674 -47.06 -13.60 -0.42
CA THR A 674 -46.95 -15.02 -0.08
C THR A 674 -47.89 -15.87 -0.94
N LEU A 675 -47.57 -17.14 -1.13
CA LEU A 675 -48.46 -18.06 -1.84
C LEU A 675 -49.80 -18.19 -1.12
N PRO A 676 -50.95 -18.10 -1.83
CA PRO A 676 -52.24 -18.38 -1.25
C PRO A 676 -52.32 -19.82 -0.70
N PRO A 677 -53.12 -20.07 0.34
CA PRO A 677 -53.32 -21.42 0.87
C PRO A 677 -53.98 -22.34 -0.16
N PHE A 678 -53.82 -23.63 -0.03
CA PHE A 678 -54.54 -24.60 -0.86
C PHE A 678 -55.98 -24.71 -0.45
N LYS A 679 -56.84 -24.97 -1.42
CA LYS A 679 -58.25 -25.22 -1.19
C LYS A 679 -58.45 -26.55 -0.45
N PRO A 680 -59.14 -26.59 0.70
CA PRO A 680 -59.42 -27.84 1.42
C PRO A 680 -60.13 -28.85 0.53
N ARG A 681 -59.77 -30.14 0.58
CA ARG A 681 -60.40 -31.28 -0.10
C ARG A 681 -59.92 -31.61 -1.52
N CYS A 682 -58.87 -30.98 -2.01
CA CYS A 682 -58.28 -31.36 -3.29
C CYS A 682 -56.87 -31.95 -3.12
N GLY A 683 -56.80 -33.25 -2.88
CA GLY A 683 -55.53 -34.02 -2.90
C GLY A 683 -54.65 -33.89 -1.67
N GLU A 684 -53.85 -34.89 -1.42
CA GLU A 684 -52.76 -34.86 -0.43
C GLU A 684 -51.60 -34.01 -1.00
N ASP A 685 -51.32 -32.94 -0.36
CA ASP A 685 -50.22 -32.08 -0.79
C ASP A 685 -48.96 -32.30 0.02
N ILE A 686 -47.81 -32.40 -0.68
CA ILE A 686 -46.49 -32.39 -0.08
C ILE A 686 -46.09 -30.90 0.10
N LEU A 687 -46.93 -30.07 0.72
CA LEU A 687 -46.48 -28.82 1.26
C LEU A 687 -45.58 -29.12 2.45
N ARG A 688 -44.38 -28.68 2.39
CA ARG A 688 -43.51 -28.63 3.56
C ARG A 688 -43.58 -27.22 4.14
N PRO A 689 -44.56 -26.94 5.02
CA PRO A 689 -44.69 -25.62 5.63
C PRO A 689 -43.53 -25.28 6.54
N MET A 690 -42.65 -26.26 6.80
CA MET A 690 -41.51 -26.16 7.66
C MET A 690 -40.23 -26.60 6.95
N GLN A 691 -39.11 -25.94 7.30
CA GLN A 691 -37.81 -26.33 6.85
C GLN A 691 -36.78 -26.06 7.95
N PHE A 692 -35.86 -27.02 8.15
CA PHE A 692 -34.71 -26.79 9.01
C PHE A 692 -33.76 -25.75 8.39
N VAL A 693 -33.42 -24.75 9.16
CA VAL A 693 -32.34 -23.81 8.87
C VAL A 693 -31.02 -24.46 9.26
N TYR A 694 -31.01 -25.05 10.45
CA TYR A 694 -29.85 -25.75 10.98
C TYR A 694 -30.27 -26.88 11.95
N PRO A 695 -29.58 -28.03 11.89
CA PRO A 695 -28.56 -28.42 10.93
C PRO A 695 -29.13 -28.74 9.54
N THR A 696 -28.24 -28.76 8.53
CA THR A 696 -28.59 -29.25 7.19
C THR A 696 -28.53 -30.78 7.13
N MET A 697 -29.20 -31.37 6.12
CA MET A 697 -29.22 -32.82 5.93
C MET A 697 -27.78 -33.39 5.81
N ASN A 698 -27.49 -34.42 6.60
CA ASN A 698 -26.21 -35.10 6.70
C ASN A 698 -25.04 -34.20 7.19
N ALA A 699 -25.31 -33.09 7.86
CA ALA A 699 -24.28 -32.27 8.49
C ALA A 699 -23.46 -33.07 9.49
N ARG A 700 -22.15 -32.87 9.47
CA ARG A 700 -21.22 -33.39 10.49
C ARG A 700 -20.88 -32.23 11.42
N ILE A 701 -21.11 -32.37 12.70
CA ILE A 701 -21.07 -31.31 13.68
C ILE A 701 -20.07 -31.65 14.77
N PHE A 702 -19.06 -30.83 14.90
CA PHE A 702 -18.11 -30.89 16.01
C PHE A 702 -18.58 -29.96 17.13
N LEU A 703 -18.69 -30.47 18.36
CA LEU A 703 -19.05 -29.70 19.53
C LEU A 703 -17.79 -29.24 20.29
N PRO A 704 -17.39 -27.95 20.17
CA PRO A 704 -16.20 -27.44 20.84
C PRO A 704 -16.41 -27.49 22.37
N LYS A 705 -15.31 -27.74 23.12
CA LYS A 705 -15.29 -27.58 24.58
C LYS A 705 -15.18 -26.09 24.92
N GLN A 706 -15.99 -25.67 25.87
CA GLN A 706 -15.90 -24.33 26.45
C GLN A 706 -14.67 -24.22 27.40
N MET A 707 -14.35 -23.02 27.84
CA MET A 707 -13.22 -22.80 28.74
C MET A 707 -13.32 -23.51 30.09
N ASP A 708 -14.54 -23.84 30.52
CA ASP A 708 -14.86 -24.60 31.73
C ASP A 708 -14.81 -26.13 31.55
N GLY A 709 -14.45 -26.60 30.34
CA GLY A 709 -14.38 -28.02 30.00
C GLY A 709 -15.72 -28.64 29.56
N SER A 710 -16.84 -27.94 29.61
CA SER A 710 -18.14 -28.39 29.13
C SER A 710 -18.17 -28.36 27.59
N LYS A 711 -19.00 -29.23 26.98
CA LYS A 711 -19.26 -29.18 25.53
C LYS A 711 -20.29 -28.08 25.25
N SER A 712 -20.10 -27.34 24.14
CA SER A 712 -21.07 -26.36 23.68
C SER A 712 -22.37 -27.03 23.25
N GLN A 713 -23.50 -26.38 23.52
CA GLN A 713 -24.79 -26.87 23.05
C GLN A 713 -24.95 -26.63 21.56
N LEU A 714 -25.58 -27.60 20.88
CA LEU A 714 -26.02 -27.49 19.49
C LEU A 714 -27.39 -26.81 19.43
N THR A 715 -27.46 -25.72 18.66
CA THR A 715 -28.74 -25.02 18.46
C THR A 715 -29.38 -25.51 17.17
N PHE A 716 -30.60 -25.94 17.24
CA PHE A 716 -31.48 -26.30 16.13
C PHE A 716 -32.38 -25.15 15.80
N GLU A 717 -32.52 -24.86 14.53
CA GLU A 717 -33.34 -23.74 14.05
C GLU A 717 -34.20 -24.22 12.87
N LEU A 718 -35.47 -23.87 12.92
CA LEU A 718 -36.48 -24.22 11.92
C LEU A 718 -37.28 -22.98 11.57
N VAL A 719 -37.70 -22.86 10.34
CA VAL A 719 -38.63 -21.83 9.85
C VAL A 719 -39.95 -22.47 9.49
N HIS A 720 -41.02 -21.81 9.87
CA HIS A 720 -42.40 -22.19 9.56
C HIS A 720 -43.08 -21.10 8.72
N SER A 721 -43.82 -21.48 7.68
CA SER A 721 -44.53 -20.54 6.79
C SER A 721 -45.76 -19.89 7.44
N VAL A 722 -46.30 -20.51 8.49
CA VAL A 722 -47.44 -20.01 9.22
C VAL A 722 -46.95 -19.30 10.49
N PRO A 723 -47.30 -18.02 10.69
CA PRO A 723 -47.01 -17.31 11.94
C PRO A 723 -47.73 -17.97 13.10
N GLN A 724 -47.14 -18.02 14.28
CA GLN A 724 -47.71 -18.56 15.51
C GLN A 724 -48.01 -20.10 15.46
N ALA A 725 -47.43 -20.82 14.47
CA ALA A 725 -47.51 -22.27 14.49
C ALA A 725 -46.81 -22.82 15.74
N THR A 726 -47.34 -23.86 16.34
CA THR A 726 -46.68 -24.60 17.40
C THR A 726 -45.86 -25.74 16.76
N VAL A 727 -44.59 -25.83 17.05
CA VAL A 727 -43.69 -26.89 16.54
C VAL A 727 -43.20 -27.74 17.69
N TYR A 728 -43.42 -29.04 17.58
CA TYR A 728 -43.03 -30.07 18.54
C TYR A 728 -41.71 -30.73 18.02
N TRP A 729 -40.71 -30.74 18.86
CA TRP A 729 -39.36 -31.21 18.51
C TRP A 729 -39.08 -32.62 19.05
N HIS A 730 -38.54 -33.49 18.22
CA HIS A 730 -38.19 -34.87 18.59
C HIS A 730 -36.76 -35.17 18.12
N LEU A 731 -35.92 -35.68 19.03
CA LEU A 731 -34.60 -36.24 18.70
C LEU A 731 -34.64 -37.75 18.80
N ASP A 732 -34.33 -38.43 17.73
CA ASP A 732 -34.35 -39.90 17.63
C ASP A 732 -35.68 -40.48 18.13
N ASN A 733 -36.80 -39.87 17.75
CA ASN A 733 -38.19 -40.16 18.14
C ASN A 733 -38.55 -39.82 19.59
N ASN A 734 -37.64 -39.24 20.40
CA ASN A 734 -37.98 -38.78 21.74
C ASN A 734 -38.40 -37.34 21.72
N TYR A 735 -39.56 -37.05 22.30
CA TYR A 735 -40.05 -35.68 22.46
C TYR A 735 -39.11 -34.84 23.33
N LEU A 736 -38.82 -33.62 22.90
CA LEU A 736 -37.92 -32.72 23.58
C LEU A 736 -38.62 -31.48 24.15
N ALA A 737 -39.28 -30.73 23.28
CA ALA A 737 -39.90 -29.47 23.62
C ALA A 737 -40.87 -29.02 22.53
N GLU A 738 -41.68 -27.97 22.83
CA GLU A 738 -42.45 -27.21 21.85
C GLU A 738 -41.97 -25.75 21.76
N THR A 739 -42.16 -25.16 20.60
CA THR A 739 -41.84 -23.73 20.37
C THR A 739 -42.96 -23.07 19.59
N GLN A 740 -43.20 -21.75 19.89
CA GLN A 740 -44.09 -20.87 19.13
C GLN A 740 -43.30 -19.64 18.70
N ASP A 741 -43.70 -18.99 17.65
CA ASP A 741 -43.09 -17.78 17.04
C ASP A 741 -41.62 -17.93 16.62
N PHE A 742 -40.75 -18.40 17.52
CA PHE A 742 -39.34 -18.62 17.28
C PHE A 742 -38.99 -20.12 17.46
N HIS A 743 -38.83 -20.82 16.34
CA HIS A 743 -38.57 -22.25 16.36
C HIS A 743 -37.08 -22.53 16.48
N LYS A 744 -36.57 -22.41 17.72
CA LYS A 744 -35.14 -22.59 18.04
C LYS A 744 -35.02 -23.30 19.39
N ILE A 745 -34.23 -24.40 19.39
CA ILE A 745 -33.90 -25.15 20.61
C ILE A 745 -32.42 -25.46 20.66
N SER A 746 -31.87 -25.50 21.88
CA SER A 746 -30.46 -25.83 22.09
C SER A 746 -30.32 -27.07 22.96
N LEU A 747 -29.58 -28.08 22.52
CA LEU A 747 -29.33 -29.33 23.24
C LEU A 747 -27.88 -29.81 23.08
N LEU A 748 -27.54 -30.82 23.88
CA LEU A 748 -26.26 -31.50 23.81
C LEU A 748 -26.50 -32.97 23.40
N PRO A 749 -26.54 -33.29 22.08
CA PRO A 749 -26.69 -34.66 21.63
C PRO A 749 -25.41 -35.49 21.94
N SER A 750 -25.55 -36.81 22.06
CA SER A 750 -24.42 -37.74 22.16
C SER A 750 -23.64 -37.78 20.86
N SER A 751 -22.39 -38.27 20.88
CA SER A 751 -21.67 -38.54 19.62
C SER A 751 -22.34 -39.67 18.84
N GLY A 752 -22.51 -39.47 17.53
CA GLY A 752 -23.14 -40.44 16.65
C GLY A 752 -24.08 -39.86 15.62
N LYS A 753 -24.83 -40.70 14.95
CA LYS A 753 -25.86 -40.34 13.98
C LYS A 753 -27.18 -40.07 14.71
N HIS A 754 -27.77 -38.91 14.43
CA HIS A 754 -29.07 -38.50 15.01
C HIS A 754 -30.03 -38.03 13.94
N THR A 755 -31.31 -38.07 14.26
CA THR A 755 -32.36 -37.52 13.43
C THR A 755 -33.21 -36.57 14.28
N MET A 756 -33.27 -35.29 13.93
CA MET A 756 -34.17 -34.32 14.49
C MET A 756 -35.45 -34.28 13.65
N THR A 757 -36.58 -34.46 14.28
CA THR A 757 -37.91 -34.37 13.64
C THR A 757 -38.72 -33.24 14.29
N ALA A 758 -39.27 -32.38 13.46
CA ALA A 758 -40.20 -31.33 13.87
C ALA A 758 -41.59 -31.63 13.32
N VAL A 759 -42.58 -31.50 14.15
CA VAL A 759 -44.01 -31.71 13.81
C VAL A 759 -44.75 -30.43 14.18
N ASP A 760 -45.58 -29.89 13.29
CA ASP A 760 -46.42 -28.72 13.61
C ASP A 760 -47.79 -29.13 14.22
N ASN A 761 -48.57 -28.17 14.64
CA ASN A 761 -49.91 -28.37 15.18
C ASN A 761 -50.95 -28.83 14.13
N GLU A 762 -50.59 -28.84 12.84
CA GLU A 762 -51.42 -29.38 11.75
C GLU A 762 -50.98 -30.80 11.36
N GLY A 763 -49.94 -31.34 11.99
CA GLY A 763 -49.39 -32.67 11.72
C GLY A 763 -48.40 -32.77 10.58
N ASN A 764 -47.98 -31.62 9.99
CA ASN A 764 -46.90 -31.62 9.00
C ASN A 764 -45.58 -31.96 9.69
N THR A 765 -44.75 -32.73 9.03
CA THR A 765 -43.49 -33.26 9.61
C THR A 765 -42.34 -32.96 8.70
N VAL A 766 -41.23 -32.52 9.29
CA VAL A 766 -39.95 -32.40 8.62
C VAL A 766 -38.83 -33.00 9.47
N SER A 767 -37.91 -33.72 8.84
CA SER A 767 -36.81 -34.38 9.54
C SER A 767 -35.46 -34.04 8.90
N VAL A 768 -34.45 -33.92 9.75
CA VAL A 768 -33.05 -33.75 9.33
C VAL A 768 -32.17 -34.75 10.04
N THR A 769 -31.34 -35.46 9.27
CA THR A 769 -30.30 -36.36 9.80
C THR A 769 -28.98 -35.63 9.87
N PHE A 770 -28.24 -35.81 10.96
CA PHE A 770 -26.93 -35.18 11.19
C PHE A 770 -26.03 -36.13 12.01
N PHE A 771 -24.74 -35.81 12.06
CA PHE A 771 -23.73 -36.56 12.79
C PHE A 771 -23.01 -35.66 13.78
N VAL A 772 -22.85 -36.10 15.03
CA VAL A 772 -22.11 -35.41 16.08
C VAL A 772 -20.76 -36.12 16.29
N GLU A 773 -19.68 -35.37 16.16
CA GLU A 773 -18.30 -35.87 16.29
C GLU A 773 -17.67 -35.50 17.64
#